data_b3a276b8d4e2cbb798467da37091a285
#
_entry.id   b3a276b8d4e2cbb798467da37091a285
#
_cell.length_a   1.000
_cell.length_b   1.000
_cell.length_c   1.000
_cell.angle_alpha   90.00
_cell.angle_beta   90.00
_cell.angle_gamma   90.00
#
_symmetry.space_group_name_H-M   'P 1'
#
loop_
_entity.id
_entity.type
_entity.pdbx_description
1 polymer ?
#
loop_
_entity_poly.entity_id
_entity_poly.type
_entity_poly.pdbx_seq_one_letter_code
_entity_poly.pdbx_strand_id
1 'polypeptide(L)'
;VLLIMVFAVVLADILAEFIPAIASPLIKIGIGIAISFLPLAAHFHISHEYFHLIFIAPLVYYGGMEISRKDLWKMKGTIANMAIVLLLITGFITGLVLRSLIPQITVVAAITLMSALGSTDHIAVDNVEKHSNVPHRLMELLKNESIFAEVTSVIFLQTCINVMGGEGAHLDHAVLEFLMELGGGLLVGAILGIGKFLLVRFLYTQGIKKTPLHTLIGVVFPFFAYIIADHFHVSGVVAIFLAGIISTFEYDEKVGEAIRLDNGAKNVWSFMSFTLDGLIFVYLGMQIPHTLEALIFNHMEINHWWALWIILIVSGVILLIRFLWSLLTLPKYVYAEQHPISKVRAALLFAMSGARGAITWAAIGGIPAVLANGTEFPLLDEISVIAMGVIIVSLAISYIFLPIVAPVENNSLSPRQIDEARVNIFLQVADALEAEATAQTRAETNIVTFRYRDWADDIQMTLLGNKDTTKELDKVHDKVIEWKKENVKKLKYDNVIDVEGVDHFNRLIENQNPNHRRRSVTSIAISNFFTKLKARRIAKADGSDSVVTKDTFITVTKSNTEYVLSKLREEYEADPASEALELYIQKYEFNLSRLNYYIELDDPSNIDEPDLIRVERRALEIENTIIQDEFENGILPYEDAKKLKTNVAYAMLDLNAPSHH
;
A
#
# COMPACT_ATOMS: atom_id res chain seq x y z
N VAL A 1 6.70 14.28 23.29
CA VAL A 1 5.47 13.59 22.83
C VAL A 1 5.58 13.18 21.38
N LEU A 2 5.92 14.09 20.44
CA LEU A 2 6.00 13.76 18.98
C LEU A 2 6.90 12.55 18.71
N LEU A 3 8.05 12.43 19.36
CA LEU A 3 8.96 11.30 19.22
C LEU A 3 8.35 9.99 19.74
N ILE A 4 7.56 10.06 20.82
CA ILE A 4 6.79 8.91 21.33
C ILE A 4 5.73 8.48 20.33
N MET A 5 5.04 9.44 19.68
CA MET A 5 4.05 9.15 18.65
C MET A 5 4.69 8.50 17.41
N VAL A 6 5.87 8.97 16.95
CA VAL A 6 6.60 8.32 15.85
C VAL A 6 6.98 6.88 16.22
N PHE A 7 7.48 6.66 17.43
CA PHE A 7 7.77 5.31 17.93
C PHE A 7 6.51 4.44 18.01
N ALA A 8 5.40 5.01 18.42
CA ALA A 8 4.09 4.34 18.45
C ALA A 8 3.63 3.89 17.07
N VAL A 9 3.84 4.73 16.03
CA VAL A 9 3.54 4.35 14.64
C VAL A 9 4.35 3.13 14.23
N VAL A 10 5.68 3.14 14.46
CA VAL A 10 6.55 2.01 14.15
C VAL A 10 6.11 0.74 14.88
N LEU A 11 5.81 0.86 16.19
CA LEU A 11 5.36 -0.27 17.00
C LEU A 11 4.01 -0.81 16.50
N ALA A 12 3.08 0.09 16.14
CA ALA A 12 1.76 -0.31 15.63
C ALA A 12 1.87 -1.08 14.31
N ASP A 13 2.71 -0.64 13.39
CA ASP A 13 2.86 -1.32 12.10
C ASP A 13 3.60 -2.66 12.25
N ILE A 14 4.58 -2.75 13.16
CA ILE A 14 5.18 -4.04 13.51
C ILE A 14 4.11 -4.99 14.08
N LEU A 15 3.26 -4.52 15.00
CA LEU A 15 2.18 -5.34 15.56
C LEU A 15 1.13 -5.75 14.52
N ALA A 16 0.83 -4.87 13.56
CA ALA A 16 -0.10 -5.18 12.46
C ALA A 16 0.39 -6.35 11.59
N GLU A 17 1.70 -6.49 11.38
CA GLU A 17 2.27 -7.64 10.67
C GLU A 17 2.11 -8.96 11.46
N PHE A 18 2.13 -8.89 12.80
CA PHE A 18 1.91 -10.07 13.65
C PHE A 18 0.43 -10.42 13.81
N ILE A 19 -0.46 -9.43 13.70
CA ILE A 19 -1.92 -9.59 13.91
C ILE A 19 -2.67 -9.10 12.64
N PRO A 20 -2.57 -9.81 11.52
CA PRO A 20 -3.18 -9.36 10.26
C PRO A 20 -4.72 -9.31 10.29
N ALA A 21 -5.35 -9.86 11.33
CA ALA A 21 -6.80 -9.78 11.52
C ALA A 21 -7.29 -8.38 11.93
N ILE A 22 -6.40 -7.51 12.43
CA ILE A 22 -6.75 -6.16 12.89
C ILE A 22 -6.10 -5.14 11.95
N ALA A 23 -6.90 -4.24 11.40
CA ALA A 23 -6.40 -3.18 10.53
C ALA A 23 -5.42 -2.26 11.30
N SER A 24 -4.28 -1.91 10.67
CA SER A 24 -3.22 -1.06 11.24
C SER A 24 -3.75 0.23 11.90
N PRO A 25 -4.72 0.98 11.34
CA PRO A 25 -5.27 2.15 11.99
C PRO A 25 -5.91 1.89 13.35
N LEU A 26 -6.57 0.74 13.54
CA LEU A 26 -7.16 0.39 14.84
C LEU A 26 -6.09 0.11 15.91
N ILE A 27 -4.98 -0.51 15.50
CA ILE A 27 -3.82 -0.73 16.39
C ILE A 27 -3.19 0.60 16.78
N LYS A 28 -3.03 1.53 15.82
CA LYS A 28 -2.51 2.90 16.05
C LYS A 28 -3.38 3.66 17.04
N ILE A 29 -4.71 3.60 16.88
CA ILE A 29 -5.66 4.19 17.83
C ILE A 29 -5.50 3.54 19.20
N GLY A 30 -5.43 2.22 19.30
CA GLY A 30 -5.24 1.49 20.55
C GLY A 30 -3.97 1.89 21.31
N ILE A 31 -2.84 2.02 20.59
CA ILE A 31 -1.58 2.51 21.17
C ILE A 31 -1.71 3.98 21.58
N GLY A 32 -2.38 4.81 20.78
CA GLY A 32 -2.68 6.20 21.12
C GLY A 32 -3.46 6.32 22.45
N ILE A 33 -4.49 5.49 22.64
CA ILE A 33 -5.21 5.39 23.91
C ILE A 33 -4.26 5.03 25.06
N ALA A 34 -3.38 4.04 24.87
CA ALA A 34 -2.41 3.67 25.91
C ALA A 34 -1.44 4.80 26.26
N ILE A 35 -0.99 5.57 25.25
CA ILE A 35 -0.08 6.71 25.44
C ILE A 35 -0.78 7.85 26.21
N SER A 36 -2.07 8.07 26.04
CA SER A 36 -2.80 9.16 26.73
C SER A 36 -2.74 9.06 28.24
N PHE A 37 -2.56 7.85 28.81
CA PHE A 37 -2.38 7.65 30.24
C PHE A 37 -0.98 8.01 30.75
N LEU A 38 -0.03 8.36 29.87
CA LEU A 38 1.28 8.82 30.29
C LEU A 38 1.23 10.30 30.72
N PRO A 39 1.86 10.69 31.83
CA PRO A 39 1.84 12.07 32.31
C PRO A 39 2.36 13.11 31.30
N LEU A 40 3.27 12.70 30.42
CA LEU A 40 3.81 13.55 29.36
C LEU A 40 2.79 13.83 28.24
N ALA A 41 1.81 12.96 28.06
CA ALA A 41 0.82 13.07 26.99
C ALA A 41 -0.43 13.87 27.43
N ALA A 42 -0.69 13.93 28.73
CA ALA A 42 -1.90 14.54 29.31
C ALA A 42 -2.12 16.02 28.93
N HIS A 43 -1.07 16.75 28.55
CA HIS A 43 -1.15 18.18 28.21
C HIS A 43 -0.76 18.44 26.73
N PHE A 44 -0.68 17.39 25.91
CA PHE A 44 -0.30 17.55 24.51
C PHE A 44 -1.50 17.94 23.66
N HIS A 45 -1.54 19.21 23.31
CA HIS A 45 -2.54 19.77 22.40
C HIS A 45 -1.83 20.35 21.17
N ILE A 46 -2.27 20.00 20.00
CA ILE A 46 -1.82 20.61 18.74
C ILE A 46 -2.89 21.65 18.39
N SER A 47 -2.49 22.92 18.28
CA SER A 47 -3.46 23.94 17.85
C SER A 47 -3.95 23.65 16.44
N HIS A 48 -5.18 24.03 16.15
CA HIS A 48 -5.84 23.82 14.88
C HIS A 48 -5.01 24.28 13.67
N GLU A 49 -4.42 25.46 13.74
CA GLU A 49 -3.58 26.03 12.68
C GLU A 49 -2.37 25.15 12.36
N TYR A 50 -1.64 24.73 13.42
CA TYR A 50 -0.49 23.82 13.23
C TYR A 50 -0.91 22.45 12.75
N PHE A 51 -2.07 21.94 13.16
CA PHE A 51 -2.58 20.67 12.68
C PHE A 51 -2.86 20.73 11.17
N HIS A 52 -3.54 21.76 10.70
CA HIS A 52 -3.79 21.97 9.27
C HIS A 52 -2.50 22.13 8.47
N LEU A 53 -1.57 22.94 8.97
CA LEU A 53 -0.32 23.19 8.26
C LEU A 53 0.57 21.95 8.19
N ILE A 54 0.76 21.23 9.31
CA ILE A 54 1.75 20.14 9.39
C ILE A 54 1.19 18.83 8.83
N PHE A 55 -0.08 18.54 9.04
CA PHE A 55 -0.68 17.25 8.68
C PHE A 55 -1.57 17.36 7.44
N ILE A 56 -2.54 18.26 7.42
CA ILE A 56 -3.53 18.32 6.34
C ILE A 56 -2.90 18.83 5.05
N ALA A 57 -2.07 19.88 5.11
CA ALA A 57 -1.50 20.45 3.90
C ALA A 57 -0.69 19.43 3.08
N PRO A 58 0.29 18.68 3.62
CA PRO A 58 1.01 17.70 2.83
C PRO A 58 0.14 16.52 2.40
N LEU A 59 -0.80 16.05 3.23
CA LEU A 59 -1.64 14.90 2.90
C LEU A 59 -2.64 15.20 1.79
N VAL A 60 -3.34 16.34 1.85
CA VAL A 60 -4.27 16.77 0.80
C VAL A 60 -3.55 17.05 -0.51
N TYR A 61 -2.36 17.63 -0.44
CA TYR A 61 -1.52 17.83 -1.63
C TYR A 61 -1.11 16.51 -2.27
N TYR A 62 -0.67 15.54 -1.46
CA TYR A 62 -0.31 14.20 -1.92
C TYR A 62 -1.53 13.46 -2.49
N GLY A 63 -2.69 13.52 -1.81
CA GLY A 63 -3.95 12.99 -2.34
C GLY A 63 -4.30 13.58 -3.71
N GLY A 64 -4.09 14.90 -3.91
CA GLY A 64 -4.22 15.54 -5.21
C GLY A 64 -3.27 14.98 -6.28
N MET A 65 -2.04 14.61 -5.89
CA MET A 65 -1.05 14.01 -6.80
C MET A 65 -1.39 12.55 -7.16
N GLU A 66 -2.07 11.80 -6.31
CA GLU A 66 -2.46 10.41 -6.58
C GLU A 66 -3.63 10.27 -7.54
N ILE A 67 -4.39 11.35 -7.75
CA ILE A 67 -5.57 11.30 -8.62
C ILE A 67 -5.19 11.04 -10.07
N SER A 68 -5.67 9.92 -10.62
CA SER A 68 -5.58 9.63 -12.05
C SER A 68 -6.46 10.58 -12.85
N ARG A 69 -5.85 11.37 -13.76
CA ARG A 69 -6.59 12.32 -14.61
C ARG A 69 -7.60 11.64 -15.51
N LYS A 70 -7.25 10.45 -16.05
CA LYS A 70 -8.15 9.71 -16.94
C LYS A 70 -9.43 9.31 -16.21
N ASP A 71 -9.29 8.86 -14.96
CA ASP A 71 -10.41 8.41 -14.16
C ASP A 71 -11.19 9.60 -13.60
N LEU A 72 -10.51 10.67 -13.21
CA LEU A 72 -11.16 11.93 -12.85
C LEU A 72 -12.06 12.44 -13.99
N TRP A 73 -11.56 12.52 -15.23
CA TRP A 73 -12.36 12.99 -16.36
C TRP A 73 -13.53 12.06 -16.69
N LYS A 74 -13.35 10.74 -16.60
CA LYS A 74 -14.42 9.77 -16.82
C LYS A 74 -15.52 9.84 -15.77
N MET A 75 -15.13 10.02 -14.49
CA MET A 75 -16.05 9.97 -13.34
C MET A 75 -16.39 11.33 -12.76
N LYS A 76 -15.96 12.45 -13.35
CA LYS A 76 -16.10 13.81 -12.81
C LYS A 76 -17.52 14.16 -12.31
N GLY A 77 -18.56 13.79 -13.06
CA GLY A 77 -19.93 14.03 -12.66
C GLY A 77 -20.37 13.18 -11.46
N THR A 78 -19.92 11.93 -11.39
CA THR A 78 -20.20 11.03 -10.28
C THR A 78 -19.45 11.47 -9.03
N ILE A 79 -18.17 11.82 -9.16
CA ILE A 79 -17.34 12.32 -8.05
C ILE A 79 -17.93 13.61 -7.50
N ALA A 80 -18.24 14.61 -8.36
CA ALA A 80 -18.85 15.86 -7.93
C ALA A 80 -20.19 15.66 -7.23
N ASN A 81 -21.04 14.76 -7.74
CA ASN A 81 -22.30 14.43 -7.12
C ASN A 81 -22.14 13.77 -5.74
N MET A 82 -21.17 12.87 -5.59
CA MET A 82 -20.92 12.17 -4.32
C MET A 82 -20.15 13.04 -3.32
N ALA A 83 -19.14 13.77 -3.75
CA ALA A 83 -18.29 14.56 -2.86
C ALA A 83 -18.88 15.93 -2.46
N ILE A 84 -19.75 16.52 -3.30
CA ILE A 84 -20.33 17.83 -3.01
C ILE A 84 -21.80 17.68 -2.62
N VAL A 85 -22.63 17.14 -3.53
CA VAL A 85 -24.08 17.13 -3.31
C VAL A 85 -24.46 16.21 -2.15
N LEU A 86 -23.92 14.99 -2.13
CA LEU A 86 -24.19 14.05 -1.03
C LEU A 86 -23.68 14.60 0.31
N LEU A 87 -22.50 15.22 0.34
CA LEU A 87 -21.94 15.82 1.55
C LEU A 87 -22.85 16.93 2.10
N LEU A 88 -23.26 17.89 1.25
CA LEU A 88 -24.15 18.98 1.66
C LEU A 88 -25.50 18.45 2.16
N ILE A 89 -26.10 17.50 1.46
CA ILE A 89 -27.35 16.86 1.87
C ILE A 89 -27.18 16.12 3.19
N THR A 90 -26.07 15.39 3.35
CA THR A 90 -25.79 14.66 4.59
C THR A 90 -25.64 15.64 5.76
N GLY A 91 -24.82 16.69 5.63
CA GLY A 91 -24.61 17.70 6.67
C GLY A 91 -25.90 18.39 7.05
N PHE A 92 -26.73 18.76 6.06
CA PHE A 92 -28.00 19.43 6.30
C PHE A 92 -29.03 18.53 6.97
N ILE A 93 -29.31 17.35 6.43
CA ILE A 93 -30.30 16.41 6.98
C ILE A 93 -29.90 15.93 8.37
N THR A 94 -28.64 15.51 8.55
CA THR A 94 -28.17 15.05 9.85
C THR A 94 -28.07 16.17 10.88
N GLY A 95 -27.80 17.41 10.45
CA GLY A 95 -27.89 18.61 11.30
C GLY A 95 -29.30 18.86 11.81
N LEU A 96 -30.31 18.74 10.96
CA LEU A 96 -31.73 18.84 11.37
C LEU A 96 -32.12 17.70 12.32
N VAL A 97 -31.65 16.48 12.07
CA VAL A 97 -31.89 15.34 12.97
C VAL A 97 -31.23 15.61 14.33
N LEU A 98 -29.97 16.04 14.37
CA LEU A 98 -29.27 16.36 15.60
C LEU A 98 -30.00 17.46 16.38
N ARG A 99 -30.46 18.52 15.72
CA ARG A 99 -31.27 19.58 16.31
C ARG A 99 -32.57 19.05 16.92
N SER A 100 -33.21 18.05 16.31
CA SER A 100 -34.43 17.43 16.85
C SER A 100 -34.16 16.58 18.09
N LEU A 101 -32.97 16.00 18.19
CA LEU A 101 -32.53 15.16 19.32
C LEU A 101 -32.01 16.02 20.51
N ILE A 102 -31.41 17.17 20.19
CA ILE A 102 -30.85 18.12 21.18
C ILE A 102 -31.50 19.49 20.93
N PRO A 103 -32.63 19.79 21.60
CA PRO A 103 -33.33 21.05 21.37
C PRO A 103 -32.57 22.31 21.84
N GLN A 104 -31.53 22.17 22.62
CA GLN A 104 -30.69 23.29 23.11
C GLN A 104 -29.72 23.80 22.04
N ILE A 105 -29.31 22.95 21.05
CA ILE A 105 -28.38 23.36 20.01
C ILE A 105 -29.12 24.18 18.93
N THR A 106 -28.47 25.20 18.36
CA THR A 106 -29.01 25.95 17.24
C THR A 106 -28.95 25.11 15.95
N VAL A 107 -29.83 25.38 14.99
CA VAL A 107 -29.84 24.67 13.70
C VAL A 107 -28.48 24.82 13.00
N VAL A 108 -27.91 26.02 13.02
CA VAL A 108 -26.62 26.30 12.35
C VAL A 108 -25.48 25.55 13.04
N ALA A 109 -25.43 25.54 14.38
CA ALA A 109 -24.41 24.79 15.14
C ALA A 109 -24.52 23.28 14.87
N ALA A 110 -25.72 22.74 14.78
CA ALA A 110 -25.92 21.33 14.43
C ALA A 110 -25.44 21.01 13.00
N ILE A 111 -25.74 21.89 12.03
CA ILE A 111 -25.25 21.75 10.65
C ILE A 111 -23.72 21.90 10.61
N THR A 112 -23.14 22.85 11.37
CA THR A 112 -21.68 23.03 11.46
C THR A 112 -20.98 21.73 11.86
N LEU A 113 -21.43 21.07 12.93
CA LEU A 113 -20.88 19.79 13.33
C LEU A 113 -21.05 18.71 12.24
N MET A 114 -22.23 18.62 11.68
CA MET A 114 -22.54 17.59 10.69
C MET A 114 -21.87 17.84 9.35
N SER A 115 -21.46 19.08 9.03
CA SER A 115 -20.66 19.38 7.84
C SER A 115 -19.29 18.73 7.91
N ALA A 116 -18.64 18.74 9.07
CA ALA A 116 -17.38 18.05 9.30
C ALA A 116 -17.55 16.52 9.24
N LEU A 117 -18.60 15.99 9.86
CA LEU A 117 -18.91 14.56 9.87
C LEU A 117 -19.48 14.05 8.53
N GLY A 118 -19.79 14.93 7.58
CA GLY A 118 -20.29 14.54 6.25
C GLY A 118 -19.23 13.90 5.36
N SER A 119 -17.96 14.29 5.53
CA SER A 119 -16.84 13.77 4.73
C SER A 119 -16.43 12.36 5.15
N THR A 120 -15.77 11.69 4.22
CA THR A 120 -15.10 10.41 4.42
C THR A 120 -13.60 10.64 4.43
N ASP A 121 -12.87 9.84 5.17
CA ASP A 121 -11.42 9.92 5.29
C ASP A 121 -10.76 9.02 4.22
N HIS A 122 -9.96 9.60 3.33
CA HIS A 122 -9.30 8.88 2.24
C HIS A 122 -8.28 7.86 2.76
N ILE A 123 -7.62 8.14 3.89
CA ILE A 123 -6.66 7.24 4.51
C ILE A 123 -7.36 5.98 5.03
N ALA A 124 -8.53 6.17 5.65
CA ALA A 124 -9.33 5.04 6.10
C ALA A 124 -9.82 4.20 4.91
N VAL A 125 -10.21 4.84 3.79
CA VAL A 125 -10.62 4.15 2.55
C VAL A 125 -9.47 3.34 1.95
N ASP A 126 -8.25 3.86 1.88
CA ASP A 126 -7.07 3.13 1.40
C ASP A 126 -6.76 1.89 2.25
N ASN A 127 -6.93 1.99 3.55
CA ASN A 127 -6.76 0.84 4.44
C ASN A 127 -7.88 -0.19 4.27
N VAL A 128 -9.11 0.23 3.96
CA VAL A 128 -10.20 -0.67 3.62
C VAL A 128 -9.90 -1.48 2.36
N GLU A 129 -9.29 -0.87 1.33
CA GLU A 129 -8.87 -1.58 0.11
C GLU A 129 -7.93 -2.75 0.41
N LYS A 130 -6.98 -2.55 1.31
CA LYS A 130 -6.00 -3.58 1.68
C LYS A 130 -6.60 -4.78 2.43
N HIS A 131 -7.77 -4.61 3.04
CA HIS A 131 -8.39 -5.60 3.92
C HIS A 131 -9.74 -6.11 3.43
N SER A 132 -10.23 -5.63 2.28
CA SER A 132 -11.55 -6.01 1.75
C SER A 132 -11.54 -6.18 0.23
N ASN A 133 -12.32 -7.14 -0.26
CA ASN A 133 -12.49 -7.42 -1.69
C ASN A 133 -13.58 -6.54 -2.32
N VAL A 134 -13.45 -5.21 -2.19
CA VAL A 134 -14.35 -4.27 -2.85
C VAL A 134 -13.95 -4.15 -4.33
N PRO A 135 -14.90 -4.16 -5.30
CA PRO A 135 -14.58 -4.01 -6.71
C PRO A 135 -13.73 -2.78 -7.00
N HIS A 136 -12.68 -2.92 -7.79
CA HIS A 136 -11.67 -1.89 -8.04
C HIS A 136 -12.27 -0.54 -8.50
N ARG A 137 -13.24 -0.55 -9.43
CA ARG A 137 -13.93 0.69 -9.88
C ARG A 137 -14.71 1.39 -8.77
N LEU A 138 -15.29 0.61 -7.85
CA LEU A 138 -15.97 1.17 -6.69
C LEU A 138 -14.98 1.79 -5.72
N MET A 139 -13.81 1.16 -5.57
CA MET A 139 -12.73 1.66 -4.72
C MET A 139 -12.09 2.93 -5.30
N GLU A 140 -11.84 2.99 -6.61
CA GLU A 140 -11.40 4.22 -7.28
C GLU A 140 -12.39 5.38 -7.06
N LEU A 141 -13.71 5.10 -7.16
CA LEU A 141 -14.72 6.11 -6.90
C LEU A 141 -14.68 6.58 -5.44
N LEU A 142 -14.55 5.64 -4.48
CA LEU A 142 -14.48 5.95 -3.05
C LEU A 142 -13.25 6.80 -2.69
N LYS A 143 -12.07 6.47 -3.23
CA LYS A 143 -10.84 7.25 -3.03
C LYS A 143 -10.99 8.67 -3.55
N ASN A 144 -11.43 8.81 -4.79
CA ASN A 144 -11.64 10.13 -5.37
C ASN A 144 -12.75 10.91 -4.64
N GLU A 145 -13.86 10.25 -4.28
CA GLU A 145 -14.93 10.88 -3.51
C GLU A 145 -14.42 11.40 -2.17
N SER A 146 -13.66 10.60 -1.42
CA SER A 146 -13.20 10.97 -0.09
C SER A 146 -12.27 12.18 -0.10
N ILE A 147 -11.29 12.25 -1.02
CA ILE A 147 -10.39 13.39 -1.12
C ILE A 147 -11.15 14.70 -1.44
N PHE A 148 -12.09 14.65 -2.41
CA PHE A 148 -12.91 15.82 -2.73
C PHE A 148 -13.89 16.17 -1.62
N ALA A 149 -14.44 15.17 -0.91
CA ALA A 149 -15.36 15.37 0.19
C ALA A 149 -14.67 16.02 1.39
N GLU A 150 -13.41 15.67 1.70
CA GLU A 150 -12.62 16.33 2.74
C GLU A 150 -12.43 17.81 2.47
N VAL A 151 -12.00 18.16 1.25
CA VAL A 151 -11.84 19.56 0.84
C VAL A 151 -13.15 20.31 0.96
N THR A 152 -14.25 19.74 0.45
CA THR A 152 -15.58 20.34 0.50
C THR A 152 -16.08 20.50 1.92
N SER A 153 -15.84 19.54 2.80
CA SER A 153 -16.29 19.59 4.19
C SER A 153 -15.62 20.69 5.00
N VAL A 154 -14.33 20.92 4.78
CA VAL A 154 -13.59 22.00 5.45
C VAL A 154 -14.16 23.37 5.08
N ILE A 155 -14.46 23.61 3.78
CA ILE A 155 -15.06 24.84 3.34
C ILE A 155 -16.48 24.99 3.91
N PHE A 156 -17.28 23.92 3.86
CA PHE A 156 -18.66 23.94 4.39
C PHE A 156 -18.68 24.23 5.90
N LEU A 157 -17.75 23.59 6.64
CA LEU A 157 -17.57 23.85 8.08
C LEU A 157 -17.22 25.32 8.34
N GLN A 158 -16.22 25.86 7.61
CA GLN A 158 -15.79 27.24 7.77
C GLN A 158 -16.91 28.24 7.45
N THR A 159 -17.62 28.03 6.36
CA THR A 159 -18.79 28.84 5.98
C THR A 159 -19.85 28.82 7.09
N CYS A 160 -20.14 27.65 7.68
CA CYS A 160 -21.11 27.55 8.78
C CYS A 160 -20.64 28.30 10.04
N ILE A 161 -19.33 28.25 10.39
CA ILE A 161 -18.74 28.99 11.50
C ILE A 161 -18.87 30.51 11.26
N ASN A 162 -18.57 30.97 10.07
CA ASN A 162 -18.68 32.39 9.68
C ASN A 162 -20.12 32.90 9.76
N VAL A 163 -21.08 32.10 9.30
CA VAL A 163 -22.51 32.40 9.43
C VAL A 163 -22.96 32.53 10.90
N MET A 164 -22.40 31.71 11.78
CA MET A 164 -22.68 31.81 13.22
C MET A 164 -22.06 33.04 13.88
N GLY A 165 -20.87 33.46 13.41
CA GLY A 165 -20.16 34.63 13.93
C GLY A 165 -20.63 35.98 13.38
N GLY A 166 -21.44 35.99 12.31
CA GLY A 166 -21.93 37.20 11.65
C GLY A 166 -23.24 37.77 12.24
N GLU A 167 -23.57 39.03 11.91
CA GLU A 167 -24.83 39.67 12.27
C GLU A 167 -25.99 39.17 11.35
N GLY A 168 -26.49 37.97 11.62
CA GLY A 168 -27.66 37.40 10.94
C GLY A 168 -27.32 36.34 9.89
N ALA A 169 -27.97 35.20 9.99
CA ALA A 169 -27.85 34.08 9.06
C ALA A 169 -28.57 34.38 7.73
N HIS A 170 -27.91 35.09 6.83
CA HIS A 170 -28.38 35.29 5.46
C HIS A 170 -27.84 34.18 4.56
N LEU A 171 -28.69 33.28 4.08
CA LEU A 171 -28.33 32.13 3.23
C LEU A 171 -27.64 32.55 1.91
N ASP A 172 -28.01 33.71 1.36
CA ASP A 172 -27.42 34.29 0.16
C ASP A 172 -25.94 34.66 0.39
N HIS A 173 -25.61 35.23 1.54
CA HIS A 173 -24.22 35.54 1.93
C HIS A 173 -23.41 34.27 2.14
N ALA A 174 -23.96 33.25 2.81
CA ALA A 174 -23.30 31.98 3.04
C ALA A 174 -22.92 31.24 1.74
N VAL A 175 -23.85 31.22 0.78
CA VAL A 175 -23.58 30.61 -0.55
C VAL A 175 -22.51 31.39 -1.30
N LEU A 176 -22.55 32.71 -1.27
CA LEU A 176 -21.54 33.55 -1.92
C LEU A 176 -20.16 33.36 -1.27
N GLU A 177 -20.08 33.31 0.04
CA GLU A 177 -18.83 33.09 0.79
C GLU A 177 -18.25 31.73 0.48
N PHE A 178 -19.05 30.65 0.49
CA PHE A 178 -18.64 29.32 0.06
C PHE A 178 -18.06 29.31 -1.36
N LEU A 179 -18.73 29.99 -2.31
CA LEU A 179 -18.25 30.09 -3.69
C LEU A 179 -16.97 30.94 -3.83
N MET A 180 -16.81 31.98 -3.01
CA MET A 180 -15.60 32.81 -2.99
C MET A 180 -14.41 32.05 -2.40
N GLU A 181 -14.58 31.32 -1.29
CA GLU A 181 -13.53 30.50 -0.68
C GLU A 181 -13.11 29.36 -1.62
N LEU A 182 -14.08 28.66 -2.23
CA LEU A 182 -13.82 27.61 -3.20
C LEU A 182 -13.15 28.17 -4.46
N GLY A 183 -13.74 29.18 -5.09
CA GLY A 183 -13.26 29.77 -6.34
C GLY A 183 -11.90 30.46 -6.17
N GLY A 184 -11.72 31.20 -5.08
CA GLY A 184 -10.45 31.85 -4.72
C GLY A 184 -9.36 30.84 -4.45
N GLY A 185 -9.66 29.78 -3.68
CA GLY A 185 -8.74 28.68 -3.43
C GLY A 185 -8.30 27.98 -4.73
N LEU A 186 -9.26 27.67 -5.61
CA LEU A 186 -8.94 27.10 -6.94
C LEU A 186 -8.06 28.01 -7.77
N LEU A 187 -8.33 29.32 -7.79
CA LEU A 187 -7.54 30.28 -8.56
C LEU A 187 -6.10 30.41 -8.01
N VAL A 188 -5.95 30.57 -6.70
CA VAL A 188 -4.63 30.66 -6.05
C VAL A 188 -3.87 29.36 -6.23
N GLY A 189 -4.53 28.21 -6.04
CA GLY A 189 -3.95 26.88 -6.24
C GLY A 189 -3.49 26.65 -7.68
N ALA A 190 -4.26 27.12 -8.67
CA ALA A 190 -3.88 27.05 -10.08
C ALA A 190 -2.64 27.90 -10.36
N ILE A 191 -2.61 29.14 -9.88
CA ILE A 191 -1.47 30.06 -10.09
C ILE A 191 -0.20 29.47 -9.46
N LEU A 192 -0.29 29.02 -8.21
CA LEU A 192 0.86 28.48 -7.48
C LEU A 192 1.31 27.14 -8.06
N GLY A 193 0.38 26.25 -8.41
CA GLY A 193 0.68 24.96 -9.02
C GLY A 193 1.35 25.10 -10.39
N ILE A 194 0.83 25.97 -11.26
CA ILE A 194 1.44 26.30 -12.55
C ILE A 194 2.81 26.99 -12.32
N GLY A 195 2.90 27.91 -11.37
CA GLY A 195 4.16 28.56 -11.01
C GLY A 195 5.25 27.56 -10.60
N LYS A 196 4.91 26.58 -9.74
CA LYS A 196 5.80 25.48 -9.38
C LYS A 196 6.21 24.65 -10.60
N PHE A 197 5.24 24.26 -11.43
CA PHE A 197 5.50 23.50 -12.66
C PHE A 197 6.49 24.24 -13.57
N LEU A 198 6.28 25.55 -13.81
CA LEU A 198 7.18 26.37 -14.62
C LEU A 198 8.57 26.52 -13.98
N LEU A 199 8.64 26.66 -12.65
CA LEU A 199 9.91 26.73 -11.92
C LEU A 199 10.71 25.42 -12.08
N VAL A 200 10.09 24.28 -11.85
CA VAL A 200 10.73 22.97 -12.00
C VAL A 200 11.21 22.77 -13.43
N ARG A 201 10.35 23.09 -14.41
CA ARG A 201 10.70 23.02 -15.85
C ARG A 201 11.87 23.94 -16.20
N PHE A 202 11.87 25.18 -15.70
CA PHE A 202 12.98 26.13 -15.89
C PHE A 202 14.29 25.59 -15.33
N LEU A 203 14.30 25.10 -14.08
CA LEU A 203 15.49 24.51 -13.47
C LEU A 203 16.03 23.33 -14.31
N TYR A 204 15.14 22.51 -14.82
CA TYR A 204 15.48 21.38 -15.67
C TYR A 204 16.14 21.80 -16.98
N THR A 205 15.61 22.85 -17.65
CA THR A 205 16.17 23.39 -18.89
C THR A 205 17.55 24.03 -18.68
N GLN A 206 17.81 24.55 -17.47
CA GLN A 206 19.13 25.11 -17.09
C GLN A 206 20.14 24.01 -16.68
N GLY A 207 19.79 22.72 -16.81
CA GLY A 207 20.67 21.61 -16.46
C GLY A 207 20.77 21.31 -14.95
N ILE A 208 19.94 21.94 -14.11
CA ILE A 208 19.89 21.70 -12.67
C ILE A 208 18.99 20.48 -12.42
N LYS A 209 19.57 19.27 -12.52
CA LYS A 209 18.86 17.97 -12.46
C LYS A 209 19.08 17.24 -11.13
N LYS A 210 19.38 17.93 -10.03
CA LYS A 210 19.62 17.31 -8.72
C LYS A 210 18.32 16.83 -8.08
N THR A 211 18.10 15.53 -8.03
CA THR A 211 16.90 14.90 -7.42
C THR A 211 16.57 15.43 -6.02
N PRO A 212 17.53 15.57 -5.06
CA PRO A 212 17.20 16.09 -3.74
C PRO A 212 16.62 17.50 -3.76
N LEU A 213 17.07 18.36 -4.68
CA LEU A 213 16.57 19.73 -4.80
C LEU A 213 15.10 19.76 -5.27
N HIS A 214 14.78 19.00 -6.31
CA HIS A 214 13.42 18.91 -6.84
C HIS A 214 12.46 18.29 -5.81
N THR A 215 12.90 17.25 -5.11
CA THR A 215 12.12 16.63 -4.02
C THR A 215 11.88 17.63 -2.89
N LEU A 216 12.89 18.40 -2.48
CA LEU A 216 12.75 19.42 -1.44
C LEU A 216 11.75 20.52 -1.85
N ILE A 217 11.82 21.02 -3.10
CA ILE A 217 10.83 21.95 -3.64
C ILE A 217 9.42 21.35 -3.52
N GLY A 218 9.26 20.08 -3.92
CA GLY A 218 7.98 19.35 -3.82
C GLY A 218 7.45 19.29 -2.39
N VAL A 219 8.29 18.94 -1.43
CA VAL A 219 7.92 18.79 0.00
C VAL A 219 7.57 20.12 0.65
N VAL A 220 8.33 21.18 0.38
CA VAL A 220 8.11 22.50 0.99
C VAL A 220 6.91 23.23 0.36
N PHE A 221 6.61 22.94 -0.89
CA PHE A 221 5.61 23.66 -1.68
C PHE A 221 4.20 23.67 -1.05
N PRO A 222 3.61 22.57 -0.56
CA PRO A 222 2.26 22.59 0.02
C PRO A 222 2.15 23.51 1.24
N PHE A 223 3.16 23.57 2.09
CA PHE A 223 3.19 24.49 3.23
C PHE A 223 3.16 25.94 2.78
N PHE A 224 3.96 26.24 1.79
CA PHE A 224 4.04 27.58 1.23
C PHE A 224 2.73 28.01 0.53
N ALA A 225 2.14 27.09 -0.24
CA ALA A 225 0.89 27.31 -0.94
C ALA A 225 -0.27 27.52 0.05
N TYR A 226 -0.30 26.74 1.14
CA TYR A 226 -1.29 26.88 2.20
C TYR A 226 -1.22 28.27 2.85
N ILE A 227 -0.03 28.70 3.30
CA ILE A 227 0.19 30.00 3.95
C ILE A 227 -0.18 31.17 3.02
N ILE A 228 0.15 31.09 1.72
CA ILE A 228 -0.22 32.13 0.76
C ILE A 228 -1.73 32.21 0.59
N ALA A 229 -2.42 31.08 0.43
CA ALA A 229 -3.86 31.05 0.26
C ALA A 229 -4.58 31.61 1.50
N ASP A 230 -4.14 31.22 2.69
CA ASP A 230 -4.65 31.71 3.97
C ASP A 230 -4.46 33.23 4.10
N HIS A 231 -3.31 33.74 3.69
CA HIS A 231 -3.05 35.18 3.67
C HIS A 231 -4.01 35.98 2.76
N PHE A 232 -4.48 35.37 1.68
CA PHE A 232 -5.50 35.94 0.80
C PHE A 232 -6.94 35.69 1.27
N HIS A 233 -7.13 35.13 2.46
CA HIS A 233 -8.44 34.76 3.02
C HIS A 233 -9.26 33.87 2.09
N VAL A 234 -8.58 32.91 1.43
CA VAL A 234 -9.21 31.86 0.62
C VAL A 234 -8.82 30.49 1.14
N SER A 235 -9.58 29.46 0.81
CA SER A 235 -9.32 28.12 1.33
C SER A 235 -7.95 27.59 0.94
N GLY A 236 -7.02 27.48 1.94
CA GLY A 236 -5.70 26.89 1.76
C GLY A 236 -5.76 25.42 1.35
N VAL A 237 -6.74 24.67 1.88
CA VAL A 237 -6.93 23.25 1.57
C VAL A 237 -7.30 23.04 0.10
N VAL A 238 -8.19 23.90 -0.44
CA VAL A 238 -8.54 23.88 -1.89
C VAL A 238 -7.33 24.21 -2.75
N ALA A 239 -6.57 25.23 -2.35
CA ALA A 239 -5.42 25.68 -3.11
C ALA A 239 -4.34 24.60 -3.24
N ILE A 240 -3.98 23.95 -2.12
CA ILE A 240 -2.99 22.87 -2.12
C ILE A 240 -3.49 21.62 -2.86
N PHE A 241 -4.78 21.31 -2.74
CA PHE A 241 -5.38 20.20 -3.45
C PHE A 241 -5.26 20.35 -4.97
N LEU A 242 -5.70 21.50 -5.51
CA LEU A 242 -5.58 21.76 -6.93
C LEU A 242 -4.12 21.83 -7.40
N ALA A 243 -3.25 22.43 -6.59
CA ALA A 243 -1.82 22.46 -6.88
C ALA A 243 -1.21 21.04 -6.90
N GLY A 244 -1.69 20.12 -6.07
CA GLY A 244 -1.35 18.68 -6.09
C GLY A 244 -1.74 18.05 -7.42
N ILE A 245 -2.97 18.24 -7.86
CA ILE A 245 -3.45 17.75 -9.17
C ILE A 245 -2.58 18.32 -10.32
N ILE A 246 -2.24 19.61 -10.28
CA ILE A 246 -1.41 20.24 -11.30
C ILE A 246 0.01 19.67 -11.29
N SER A 247 0.54 19.32 -10.13
CA SER A 247 1.89 18.74 -10.01
C SER A 247 2.03 17.39 -10.73
N THR A 248 0.94 16.68 -10.99
CA THR A 248 0.99 15.44 -11.80
C THR A 248 1.43 15.70 -13.24
N PHE A 249 1.32 16.95 -13.76
CA PHE A 249 1.80 17.31 -15.10
C PHE A 249 3.34 17.31 -15.21
N GLU A 250 4.05 17.41 -14.09
CA GLU A 250 5.51 17.37 -14.07
C GLU A 250 6.03 15.97 -14.42
N TYR A 251 5.25 14.93 -14.16
CA TYR A 251 5.63 13.52 -14.29
C TYR A 251 5.23 12.87 -15.62
N ASP A 252 4.34 13.50 -16.40
CA ASP A 252 3.85 12.95 -17.67
C ASP A 252 4.77 13.23 -18.89
N GLU A 253 5.72 14.17 -18.79
CA GLU A 253 6.68 14.41 -19.87
C GLU A 253 7.74 13.30 -19.88
N LYS A 254 7.56 12.31 -20.78
CA LYS A 254 8.40 11.11 -20.99
C LYS A 254 9.82 11.46 -21.43
N VAL A 255 10.68 11.83 -20.52
CA VAL A 255 12.12 11.87 -20.74
C VAL A 255 12.75 10.86 -19.79
N GLY A 256 13.55 9.94 -20.30
CA GLY A 256 14.08 8.77 -19.55
C GLY A 256 14.87 9.11 -18.26
N GLU A 257 15.34 10.34 -18.07
CA GLU A 257 15.92 10.83 -16.82
C GLU A 257 14.85 11.30 -15.81
N ALA A 258 13.65 11.68 -16.26
CA ALA A 258 12.54 12.06 -15.40
C ALA A 258 12.03 10.86 -14.56
N ILE A 259 12.16 9.64 -15.04
CA ILE A 259 11.78 8.40 -14.32
C ILE A 259 12.58 8.24 -13.02
N ARG A 260 13.87 8.59 -13.00
CA ARG A 260 14.71 8.51 -11.78
C ARG A 260 14.33 9.56 -10.75
N LEU A 261 13.94 10.76 -11.21
CA LEU A 261 13.49 11.86 -10.33
C LEU A 261 12.11 11.53 -9.74
N ASP A 262 11.21 10.95 -10.54
CA ASP A 262 9.88 10.53 -10.14
C ASP A 262 9.92 9.47 -9.02
N ASN A 263 10.72 8.42 -9.16
CA ASN A 263 10.86 7.39 -8.14
C ASN A 263 11.42 7.93 -6.81
N GLY A 264 12.36 8.86 -6.86
CA GLY A 264 12.89 9.52 -5.66
C GLY A 264 11.85 10.35 -4.92
N ALA A 265 11.08 11.15 -5.64
CA ALA A 265 10.02 11.97 -5.08
C ALA A 265 8.85 11.11 -4.56
N LYS A 266 8.43 10.10 -5.29
CA LYS A 266 7.38 9.15 -4.87
C LYS A 266 7.74 8.45 -3.57
N ASN A 267 8.98 7.98 -3.42
CA ASN A 267 9.43 7.33 -2.18
C ASN A 267 9.36 8.27 -0.98
N VAL A 268 9.76 9.53 -1.14
CA VAL A 268 9.69 10.53 -0.06
C VAL A 268 8.24 10.83 0.30
N TRP A 269 7.36 11.00 -0.70
CA TRP A 269 5.94 11.24 -0.45
C TRP A 269 5.24 10.05 0.20
N SER A 270 5.53 8.84 -0.26
CA SER A 270 5.01 7.60 0.36
C SER A 270 5.45 7.48 1.81
N PHE A 271 6.72 7.77 2.12
CA PHE A 271 7.22 7.80 3.50
C PHE A 271 6.54 8.90 4.34
N MET A 272 6.37 10.11 3.79
CA MET A 272 5.69 11.21 4.49
C MET A 272 4.23 10.88 4.76
N SER A 273 3.48 10.41 3.77
CA SER A 273 2.09 10.01 3.94
C SER A 273 1.96 8.94 5.00
N PHE A 274 2.72 7.84 4.88
CA PHE A 274 2.73 6.76 5.87
C PHE A 274 2.98 7.27 7.30
N THR A 275 3.93 8.18 7.47
CA THR A 275 4.29 8.72 8.79
C THR A 275 3.20 9.64 9.31
N LEU A 276 2.72 10.56 8.49
CA LEU A 276 1.69 11.52 8.88
C LEU A 276 0.36 10.83 9.17
N ASP A 277 -0.04 9.87 8.34
CA ASP A 277 -1.23 9.04 8.54
C ASP A 277 -1.15 8.28 9.87
N GLY A 278 0.00 7.68 10.14
CA GLY A 278 0.23 6.99 11.40
C GLY A 278 0.12 7.91 12.61
N LEU A 279 0.74 9.08 12.55
CA LEU A 279 0.70 10.09 13.61
C LEU A 279 -0.71 10.60 13.88
N ILE A 280 -1.50 10.80 12.82
CA ILE A 280 -2.90 11.27 12.92
C ILE A 280 -3.77 10.25 13.65
N PHE A 281 -3.65 8.94 13.33
CA PHE A 281 -4.42 7.90 14.02
C PHE A 281 -3.96 7.69 15.48
N VAL A 282 -2.67 7.80 15.76
CA VAL A 282 -2.16 7.79 17.14
C VAL A 282 -2.71 9.01 17.91
N TYR A 283 -2.70 10.20 17.30
CA TYR A 283 -3.25 11.42 17.89
C TYR A 283 -4.75 11.28 18.16
N LEU A 284 -5.53 10.75 17.21
CA LEU A 284 -6.95 10.44 17.42
C LEU A 284 -7.15 9.53 18.63
N GLY A 285 -6.33 8.47 18.73
CA GLY A 285 -6.36 7.56 19.88
C GLY A 285 -6.09 8.25 21.21
N MET A 286 -5.14 9.19 21.23
CA MET A 286 -4.83 9.98 22.44
C MET A 286 -5.98 10.89 22.86
N GLN A 287 -6.81 11.36 21.94
CA GLN A 287 -7.94 12.25 22.24
C GLN A 287 -9.17 11.49 22.78
N ILE A 288 -9.31 10.19 22.50
CA ILE A 288 -10.46 9.38 22.93
C ILE A 288 -10.64 9.41 24.46
N PRO A 289 -9.62 9.12 25.31
CA PRO A 289 -9.79 9.15 26.77
C PRO A 289 -10.15 10.52 27.30
N HIS A 290 -9.56 11.60 26.76
CA HIS A 290 -9.89 12.97 27.16
C HIS A 290 -11.35 13.31 26.87
N THR A 291 -11.85 12.92 25.70
CA THR A 291 -13.25 13.12 25.32
C THR A 291 -14.19 12.28 26.19
N LEU A 292 -13.80 11.03 26.52
CA LEU A 292 -14.57 10.17 27.41
C LEU A 292 -14.55 10.65 28.87
N GLU A 293 -13.45 11.24 29.31
CA GLU A 293 -13.35 11.86 30.64
C GLU A 293 -14.35 13.01 30.78
N ALA A 294 -14.48 13.85 29.75
CA ALA A 294 -15.50 14.89 29.69
C ALA A 294 -16.91 14.31 29.79
N LEU A 295 -17.18 13.17 29.15
CA LEU A 295 -18.47 12.46 29.24
C LEU A 295 -18.77 11.95 30.67
N ILE A 296 -17.75 11.46 31.41
CA ILE A 296 -17.94 10.76 32.67
C ILE A 296 -17.95 11.72 33.86
N PHE A 297 -17.07 12.74 33.86
CA PHE A 297 -16.80 13.59 35.01
C PHE A 297 -17.35 15.02 34.91
N ASN A 298 -17.55 15.55 33.69
CA ASN A 298 -18.17 16.85 33.51
C ASN A 298 -19.70 16.73 33.63
N HIS A 299 -20.32 17.73 34.29
CA HIS A 299 -21.77 17.84 34.33
C HIS A 299 -22.34 18.22 32.96
N MET A 300 -22.36 17.23 32.05
CA MET A 300 -22.98 17.41 30.75
C MET A 300 -24.48 17.65 30.91
N GLU A 301 -25.05 18.57 30.15
CA GLU A 301 -26.50 18.79 30.12
C GLU A 301 -27.26 17.58 29.53
N ILE A 302 -26.54 16.68 28.83
CA ILE A 302 -27.08 15.49 28.16
C ILE A 302 -26.73 14.24 28.97
N ASN A 303 -27.74 13.41 29.27
CA ASN A 303 -27.54 12.10 29.91
C ASN A 303 -26.69 11.18 29.06
N HIS A 304 -25.71 10.46 29.65
CA HIS A 304 -24.79 9.55 28.99
C HIS A 304 -25.46 8.50 28.07
N TRP A 305 -26.57 7.90 28.56
CA TRP A 305 -27.35 6.95 27.75
C TRP A 305 -28.00 7.61 26.55
N TRP A 306 -28.43 8.87 26.70
CA TRP A 306 -29.00 9.63 25.59
C TRP A 306 -27.92 9.99 24.56
N ALA A 307 -26.71 10.37 25.00
CA ALA A 307 -25.59 10.61 24.10
C ALA A 307 -25.24 9.38 23.25
N LEU A 308 -25.23 8.17 23.83
CA LEU A 308 -25.02 6.93 23.09
C LEU A 308 -26.12 6.70 22.03
N TRP A 309 -27.38 6.93 22.37
CA TRP A 309 -28.48 6.83 21.40
C TRP A 309 -28.37 7.85 20.28
N ILE A 310 -27.97 9.09 20.58
CA ILE A 310 -27.72 10.13 19.57
C ILE A 310 -26.61 9.68 18.62
N ILE A 311 -25.48 9.18 19.13
CA ILE A 311 -24.36 8.67 18.32
C ILE A 311 -24.86 7.57 17.36
N LEU A 312 -25.62 6.60 17.84
CA LEU A 312 -26.15 5.50 17.02
C LEU A 312 -27.15 5.98 15.98
N ILE A 313 -28.08 6.87 16.36
CA ILE A 313 -29.08 7.44 15.44
C ILE A 313 -28.40 8.26 14.34
N VAL A 314 -27.48 9.16 14.71
CA VAL A 314 -26.76 10.00 13.74
C VAL A 314 -25.93 9.14 12.80
N SER A 315 -25.18 8.16 13.33
CA SER A 315 -24.41 7.22 12.50
C SER A 315 -25.32 6.44 11.55
N GLY A 316 -26.47 5.95 12.04
CA GLY A 316 -27.45 5.23 11.23
C GLY A 316 -28.07 6.11 10.13
N VAL A 317 -28.39 7.36 10.44
CA VAL A 317 -28.93 8.33 9.45
C VAL A 317 -27.90 8.65 8.39
N ILE A 318 -26.65 8.86 8.76
CA ILE A 318 -25.56 9.10 7.79
C ILE A 318 -25.39 7.90 6.85
N LEU A 319 -25.35 6.69 7.38
CA LEU A 319 -25.28 5.46 6.57
C LEU A 319 -26.47 5.30 5.65
N LEU A 320 -27.67 5.59 6.17
CA LEU A 320 -28.91 5.50 5.39
C LEU A 320 -28.90 6.50 4.22
N ILE A 321 -28.51 7.75 4.46
CA ILE A 321 -28.41 8.78 3.42
C ILE A 321 -27.39 8.35 2.36
N ARG A 322 -26.20 7.92 2.75
CA ARG A 322 -25.17 7.43 1.82
C ARG A 322 -25.67 6.22 1.02
N PHE A 323 -26.34 5.27 1.67
CA PHE A 323 -26.91 4.09 1.02
C PHE A 323 -27.99 4.48 -0.01
N LEU A 324 -28.98 5.27 0.39
CA LEU A 324 -30.08 5.67 -0.48
C LEU A 324 -29.58 6.53 -1.65
N TRP A 325 -28.66 7.46 -1.39
CA TRP A 325 -28.09 8.32 -2.42
C TRP A 325 -27.28 7.52 -3.44
N SER A 326 -26.40 6.63 -2.97
CA SER A 326 -25.64 5.76 -3.87
C SER A 326 -26.55 4.78 -4.62
N LEU A 327 -27.57 4.25 -3.99
CA LEU A 327 -28.57 3.40 -4.66
C LEU A 327 -29.29 4.14 -5.81
N LEU A 328 -29.55 5.44 -5.67
CA LEU A 328 -30.18 6.25 -6.70
C LEU A 328 -29.21 6.63 -7.81
N THR A 329 -28.02 7.11 -7.46
CA THR A 329 -27.13 7.85 -8.36
C THR A 329 -25.93 7.05 -8.87
N LEU A 330 -25.60 5.88 -8.27
CA LEU A 330 -24.43 5.09 -8.68
C LEU A 330 -24.57 4.59 -10.14
N PRO A 331 -23.64 4.93 -11.03
CA PRO A 331 -23.73 4.55 -12.43
C PRO A 331 -23.36 3.08 -12.63
N LYS A 332 -23.95 2.48 -13.68
CA LYS A 332 -23.83 1.04 -13.97
C LYS A 332 -22.37 0.59 -14.20
N TYR A 333 -21.52 1.42 -14.77
CA TYR A 333 -20.14 1.07 -15.06
C TYR A 333 -19.28 0.86 -13.79
N VAL A 334 -19.71 1.38 -12.63
CA VAL A 334 -18.96 1.23 -11.37
C VAL A 334 -19.14 -0.17 -10.76
N TYR A 335 -20.30 -0.81 -10.97
CA TYR A 335 -20.63 -2.09 -10.31
C TYR A 335 -20.88 -3.25 -11.26
N ALA A 336 -20.88 -3.04 -12.59
CA ALA A 336 -21.23 -4.05 -13.58
C ALA A 336 -20.06 -4.42 -14.53
N GLU A 337 -18.89 -3.78 -14.43
CA GLU A 337 -17.67 -4.14 -15.17
C GLU A 337 -16.88 -5.21 -14.41
N GLN A 338 -16.22 -6.11 -15.14
CA GLN A 338 -15.34 -7.20 -14.70
C GLN A 338 -15.98 -8.23 -13.76
N HIS A 339 -16.54 -7.84 -12.62
CA HIS A 339 -17.23 -8.72 -11.66
C HIS A 339 -18.55 -8.09 -11.22
N PRO A 340 -19.66 -8.39 -11.92
CA PRO A 340 -20.93 -7.71 -11.69
C PRO A 340 -21.52 -8.05 -10.32
N ILE A 341 -21.59 -7.06 -9.46
CA ILE A 341 -22.35 -7.12 -8.20
C ILE A 341 -23.71 -6.44 -8.39
N SER A 342 -24.68 -6.79 -7.54
CA SER A 342 -25.97 -6.10 -7.58
C SER A 342 -25.81 -4.63 -7.16
N LYS A 343 -26.62 -3.73 -7.76
CA LYS A 343 -26.61 -2.29 -7.41
C LYS A 343 -26.81 -2.05 -5.92
N VAL A 344 -27.70 -2.84 -5.29
CA VAL A 344 -27.96 -2.77 -3.84
C VAL A 344 -26.70 -3.10 -3.03
N ARG A 345 -25.98 -4.16 -3.43
CA ARG A 345 -24.73 -4.54 -2.75
C ARG A 345 -23.64 -3.49 -2.96
N ALA A 346 -23.50 -2.94 -4.16
CA ALA A 346 -22.56 -1.85 -4.44
C ALA A 346 -22.88 -0.60 -3.60
N ALA A 347 -24.16 -0.23 -3.50
CA ALA A 347 -24.60 0.89 -2.67
C ALA A 347 -24.34 0.64 -1.17
N LEU A 348 -24.52 -0.58 -0.71
CA LEU A 348 -24.23 -0.96 0.68
C LEU A 348 -22.73 -0.88 0.97
N LEU A 349 -21.90 -1.43 0.07
CA LEU A 349 -20.44 -1.33 0.19
C LEU A 349 -19.98 0.13 0.18
N PHE A 350 -20.50 0.96 -0.72
CA PHE A 350 -20.21 2.39 -0.78
C PHE A 350 -20.57 3.10 0.53
N ALA A 351 -21.73 2.81 1.11
CA ALA A 351 -22.15 3.41 2.36
C ALA A 351 -21.25 2.99 3.55
N MET A 352 -20.91 1.70 3.64
CA MET A 352 -20.10 1.16 4.74
C MET A 352 -18.61 1.52 4.63
N SER A 353 -18.08 1.73 3.43
CA SER A 353 -16.70 2.16 3.21
C SER A 353 -16.44 3.61 3.61
N GLY A 354 -17.46 4.38 3.91
CA GLY A 354 -17.36 5.80 4.28
C GLY A 354 -16.90 5.99 5.72
N ALA A 355 -15.71 5.49 6.07
CA ALA A 355 -15.11 5.74 7.38
C ALA A 355 -14.81 7.22 7.58
N ARG A 356 -14.93 7.69 8.81
CA ARG A 356 -14.50 9.01 9.24
C ARG A 356 -13.28 8.84 10.12
N GLY A 357 -12.27 9.69 9.91
CA GLY A 357 -10.99 9.50 10.56
C GLY A 357 -10.55 10.72 11.37
N ALA A 358 -9.26 10.78 11.57
CA ALA A 358 -8.66 11.80 12.38
C ALA A 358 -8.66 13.19 11.74
N ILE A 359 -8.73 13.29 10.42
CA ILE A 359 -8.90 14.59 9.72
C ILE A 359 -10.25 15.21 10.06
N THR A 360 -11.32 14.39 10.09
CA THR A 360 -12.64 14.84 10.56
C THR A 360 -12.59 15.33 12.03
N TRP A 361 -11.88 14.58 12.90
CA TRP A 361 -11.70 15.00 14.29
C TRP A 361 -10.95 16.33 14.42
N ALA A 362 -9.89 16.50 13.63
CA ALA A 362 -9.14 17.75 13.63
C ALA A 362 -9.97 18.94 13.12
N ALA A 363 -10.80 18.74 12.12
CA ALA A 363 -11.73 19.76 11.63
C ALA A 363 -12.71 20.21 12.74
N ILE A 364 -13.22 19.26 13.55
CA ILE A 364 -14.09 19.55 14.68
C ILE A 364 -13.34 20.29 15.81
N GLY A 365 -12.10 19.88 16.10
CA GLY A 365 -11.22 20.57 17.06
C GLY A 365 -10.87 22.00 16.64
N GLY A 366 -11.10 22.37 15.39
CA GLY A 366 -10.97 23.73 14.86
C GLY A 366 -12.18 24.63 15.08
N ILE A 367 -13.28 24.10 15.61
CA ILE A 367 -14.44 24.92 15.95
C ILE A 367 -14.07 25.84 17.12
N PRO A 368 -14.15 27.17 16.96
CA PRO A 368 -13.75 28.09 18.01
C PRO A 368 -14.73 28.03 19.17
N ALA A 369 -14.20 28.01 20.41
CA ALA A 369 -15.04 28.06 21.61
C ALA A 369 -15.81 29.37 21.72
N VAL A 370 -15.23 30.47 21.21
CA VAL A 370 -15.87 31.80 21.15
C VAL A 370 -15.92 32.24 19.71
N LEU A 371 -17.10 32.52 19.21
CA LEU A 371 -17.37 32.99 17.86
C LEU A 371 -16.91 34.44 17.65
N ALA A 372 -16.78 34.90 16.41
CA ALA A 372 -16.33 36.25 16.06
C ALA A 372 -17.24 37.38 16.67
N ASN A 373 -18.51 37.09 16.90
CA ASN A 373 -19.45 37.98 17.57
C ASN A 373 -19.33 38.01 19.11
N GLY A 374 -18.37 37.27 19.67
CA GLY A 374 -18.15 37.17 21.12
C GLY A 374 -19.09 36.23 21.88
N THR A 375 -19.94 35.47 21.17
CA THR A 375 -20.79 34.45 21.82
C THR A 375 -20.06 33.11 21.92
N GLU A 376 -20.31 32.35 22.96
CA GLU A 376 -19.77 30.97 23.08
C GLU A 376 -20.45 30.03 22.08
N PHE A 377 -19.68 29.06 21.58
CA PHE A 377 -20.25 28.02 20.73
C PHE A 377 -21.12 27.07 21.62
N PRO A 378 -22.39 26.85 21.29
CA PRO A 378 -23.30 26.12 22.15
C PRO A 378 -22.93 24.64 22.26
N LEU A 379 -22.81 24.11 23.47
CA LEU A 379 -22.63 22.67 23.75
C LEU A 379 -21.40 22.06 23.06
N LEU A 380 -20.26 22.78 23.02
CA LEU A 380 -19.07 22.34 22.29
C LEU A 380 -18.53 21.00 22.82
N ASP A 381 -18.54 20.76 24.11
CA ASP A 381 -18.05 19.53 24.72
C ASP A 381 -18.94 18.34 24.36
N GLU A 382 -20.26 18.50 24.43
CA GLU A 382 -21.24 17.47 24.04
C GLU A 382 -21.14 17.13 22.55
N ILE A 383 -21.00 18.15 21.75
CA ILE A 383 -20.80 18.02 20.29
C ILE A 383 -19.54 17.23 19.99
N SER A 384 -18.45 17.49 20.68
CA SER A 384 -17.18 16.79 20.51
C SER A 384 -17.29 15.31 20.89
N VAL A 385 -18.01 15.00 21.97
CA VAL A 385 -18.30 13.60 22.37
C VAL A 385 -19.11 12.87 21.32
N ILE A 386 -20.18 13.50 20.81
CA ILE A 386 -21.02 12.89 19.76
C ILE A 386 -20.19 12.65 18.50
N ALA A 387 -19.39 13.63 18.10
CA ALA A 387 -18.53 13.52 16.94
C ALA A 387 -17.52 12.37 17.06
N MET A 388 -16.83 12.27 18.19
CA MET A 388 -15.89 11.18 18.48
C MET A 388 -16.60 9.82 18.43
N GLY A 389 -17.79 9.73 19.02
CA GLY A 389 -18.59 8.52 18.98
C GLY A 389 -18.98 8.10 17.56
N VAL A 390 -19.41 9.05 16.71
CA VAL A 390 -19.73 8.80 15.29
C VAL A 390 -18.49 8.36 14.51
N ILE A 391 -17.32 8.95 14.77
CA ILE A 391 -16.04 8.55 14.15
C ILE A 391 -15.72 7.09 14.53
N ILE A 392 -15.77 6.74 15.81
CA ILE A 392 -15.50 5.37 16.28
C ILE A 392 -16.47 4.36 15.66
N VAL A 393 -17.78 4.67 15.64
CA VAL A 393 -18.79 3.80 15.02
C VAL A 393 -18.53 3.63 13.54
N SER A 394 -18.20 4.70 12.81
CA SER A 394 -17.91 4.63 11.38
C SER A 394 -16.66 3.79 11.06
N LEU A 395 -15.60 3.93 11.86
CA LEU A 395 -14.39 3.10 11.75
C LEU A 395 -14.70 1.63 12.04
N ALA A 396 -15.48 1.35 13.09
CA ALA A 396 -15.89 -0.02 13.42
C ALA A 396 -16.69 -0.65 12.26
N ILE A 397 -17.60 0.10 11.64
CA ILE A 397 -18.37 -0.37 10.48
C ILE A 397 -17.45 -0.68 9.31
N SER A 398 -16.52 0.22 8.99
CA SER A 398 -15.63 0.06 7.84
C SER A 398 -14.61 -1.06 8.03
N TYR A 399 -14.03 -1.21 9.23
CA TYR A 399 -12.97 -2.21 9.43
C TYR A 399 -13.46 -3.58 9.91
N ILE A 400 -14.62 -3.63 10.60
CA ILE A 400 -15.13 -4.89 11.16
C ILE A 400 -16.24 -5.47 10.29
N PHE A 401 -17.24 -4.64 9.92
CA PHE A 401 -18.43 -5.15 9.23
C PHE A 401 -18.27 -5.18 7.70
N LEU A 402 -17.55 -4.23 7.10
CA LEU A 402 -17.38 -4.20 5.65
C LEU A 402 -16.71 -5.46 5.09
N PRO A 403 -15.62 -6.02 5.66
CA PRO A 403 -15.03 -7.26 5.18
C PRO A 403 -15.98 -8.45 5.19
N ILE A 404 -16.99 -8.45 6.10
CA ILE A 404 -18.01 -9.50 6.19
C ILE A 404 -19.02 -9.39 5.03
N VAL A 405 -19.36 -8.16 4.62
CA VAL A 405 -20.33 -7.89 3.54
C VAL A 405 -19.67 -7.89 2.18
N ALA A 406 -18.37 -7.56 2.11
CA ALA A 406 -17.61 -7.60 0.88
C ALA A 406 -17.65 -9.00 0.27
N PRO A 407 -17.76 -9.13 -1.07
CA PRO A 407 -17.73 -10.44 -1.69
C PRO A 407 -16.42 -11.13 -1.31
N VAL A 408 -16.53 -12.35 -0.81
CA VAL A 408 -15.39 -13.25 -0.73
C VAL A 408 -15.16 -13.70 -2.18
N GLU A 409 -14.48 -12.91 -2.96
CA GLU A 409 -13.95 -13.39 -4.21
C GLU A 409 -12.76 -14.28 -3.86
N ASN A 410 -12.96 -15.59 -4.00
CA ASN A 410 -11.86 -16.51 -4.24
C ASN A 410 -11.29 -16.21 -5.64
N ASN A 411 -10.80 -15.00 -5.84
CA ASN A 411 -10.07 -14.60 -7.03
C ASN A 411 -8.59 -15.03 -6.97
N SER A 412 -8.22 -15.89 -6.02
CA SER A 412 -6.96 -16.59 -6.16
C SER A 412 -7.08 -17.50 -7.37
N LEU A 413 -6.16 -17.34 -8.27
CA LEU A 413 -5.99 -18.25 -9.40
C LEU A 413 -5.95 -19.69 -8.88
N SER A 414 -6.51 -20.62 -9.62
CA SER A 414 -6.30 -22.04 -9.30
C SER A 414 -4.78 -22.31 -9.24
N PRO A 415 -4.32 -23.29 -8.46
CA PRO A 415 -2.89 -23.60 -8.39
C PRO A 415 -2.24 -23.76 -9.76
N ARG A 416 -2.99 -24.33 -10.72
CA ARG A 416 -2.54 -24.47 -12.11
C ARG A 416 -2.37 -23.14 -12.82
N GLN A 417 -3.31 -22.21 -12.66
CA GLN A 417 -3.21 -20.88 -13.27
C GLN A 417 -2.08 -20.03 -12.64
N ILE A 418 -1.83 -20.19 -11.32
CA ILE A 418 -0.67 -19.55 -10.67
C ILE A 418 0.63 -20.08 -11.26
N ASP A 419 0.73 -21.39 -11.48
CA ASP A 419 1.91 -22.00 -12.05
C ASP A 419 2.09 -21.60 -13.53
N GLU A 420 1.01 -21.49 -14.31
CA GLU A 420 1.02 -20.93 -15.67
C GLU A 420 1.52 -19.47 -15.70
N ALA A 421 1.02 -18.63 -14.78
CA ALA A 421 1.50 -17.26 -14.63
C ALA A 421 2.98 -17.19 -14.24
N ARG A 422 3.46 -18.05 -13.34
CA ARG A 422 4.87 -18.12 -12.94
C ARG A 422 5.79 -18.50 -14.10
N VAL A 423 5.36 -19.47 -14.93
CA VAL A 423 6.11 -19.83 -16.16
C VAL A 423 6.26 -18.62 -17.05
N ASN A 424 5.17 -17.90 -17.31
CA ASN A 424 5.20 -16.70 -18.15
C ASN A 424 6.11 -15.60 -17.56
N ILE A 425 6.03 -15.36 -16.26
CA ILE A 425 6.87 -14.37 -15.56
C ILE A 425 8.36 -14.76 -15.71
N PHE A 426 8.71 -16.01 -15.43
CA PHE A 426 10.11 -16.46 -15.49
C PHE A 426 10.69 -16.38 -16.89
N LEU A 427 9.89 -16.71 -17.93
CA LEU A 427 10.32 -16.58 -19.32
C LEU A 427 10.52 -15.10 -19.71
N GLN A 428 9.60 -14.22 -19.32
CA GLN A 428 9.73 -12.78 -19.57
C GLN A 428 10.96 -12.19 -18.85
N VAL A 429 11.25 -12.62 -17.62
CA VAL A 429 12.48 -12.22 -16.91
C VAL A 429 13.73 -12.67 -17.68
N ALA A 430 13.75 -13.91 -18.14
CA ALA A 430 14.87 -14.44 -18.91
C ALA A 430 15.10 -13.65 -20.20
N ASP A 431 14.03 -13.35 -20.94
CA ASP A 431 14.11 -12.60 -22.20
C ASP A 431 14.53 -11.13 -21.96
N ALA A 432 14.02 -10.49 -20.90
CA ALA A 432 14.40 -9.13 -20.54
C ALA A 432 15.88 -9.03 -20.12
N LEU A 433 16.39 -10.02 -19.38
CA LEU A 433 17.80 -10.07 -19.00
C LEU A 433 18.70 -10.26 -20.22
N GLU A 434 18.34 -11.13 -21.15
CA GLU A 434 19.09 -11.31 -22.42
C GLU A 434 19.13 -10.02 -23.24
N ALA A 435 18.05 -9.27 -23.27
CA ALA A 435 17.98 -8.00 -23.99
C ALA A 435 18.85 -6.89 -23.33
N GLU A 436 19.05 -6.94 -22.01
CA GLU A 436 19.90 -6.00 -21.26
C GLU A 436 21.39 -6.44 -21.22
N ALA A 437 21.73 -7.63 -21.71
CA ALA A 437 23.09 -8.18 -21.64
C ALA A 437 24.12 -7.33 -22.38
N THR A 438 25.19 -6.98 -21.71
CA THR A 438 26.34 -6.30 -22.30
C THR A 438 27.49 -7.29 -22.52
N ALA A 439 28.48 -6.92 -23.33
CA ALA A 439 29.65 -7.78 -23.55
C ALA A 439 30.41 -8.11 -22.23
N GLN A 440 30.29 -7.25 -21.22
CA GLN A 440 30.95 -7.43 -19.92
C GLN A 440 30.17 -8.32 -18.95
N THR A 441 28.82 -8.37 -19.08
CA THR A 441 27.93 -9.12 -18.17
C THR A 441 27.29 -10.33 -18.81
N ARG A 442 27.72 -10.70 -20.02
CA ARG A 442 27.05 -11.72 -20.81
C ARG A 442 27.10 -13.10 -20.19
N ALA A 443 28.22 -13.44 -19.59
CA ALA A 443 28.42 -14.75 -18.96
C ALA A 443 27.53 -14.90 -17.70
N GLU A 444 27.48 -13.86 -16.85
CA GLU A 444 26.61 -13.81 -15.67
C GLU A 444 25.14 -13.83 -16.05
N THR A 445 24.78 -13.06 -17.07
CA THR A 445 23.42 -13.04 -17.61
C THR A 445 23.00 -14.43 -18.11
N ASN A 446 23.86 -15.14 -18.85
CA ASN A 446 23.58 -16.48 -19.32
C ASN A 446 23.29 -17.47 -18.18
N ILE A 447 24.03 -17.37 -17.05
CA ILE A 447 23.81 -18.22 -15.87
C ILE A 447 22.45 -17.95 -15.24
N VAL A 448 22.12 -16.67 -15.03
CA VAL A 448 20.86 -16.29 -14.39
C VAL A 448 19.67 -16.62 -15.29
N THR A 449 19.78 -16.35 -16.59
CA THR A 449 18.76 -16.70 -17.60
C THR A 449 18.53 -18.21 -17.67
N PHE A 450 19.62 -19.00 -17.68
CA PHE A 450 19.51 -20.45 -17.61
C PHE A 450 18.70 -20.93 -16.41
N ARG A 451 18.92 -20.34 -15.24
CA ARG A 451 18.21 -20.68 -14.01
C ARG A 451 16.73 -20.35 -14.10
N TYR A 452 16.37 -19.18 -14.59
CA TYR A 452 14.96 -18.79 -14.78
C TYR A 452 14.24 -19.68 -15.77
N ARG A 453 14.88 -20.05 -16.88
CA ARG A 453 14.34 -20.99 -17.85
C ARG A 453 14.19 -22.41 -17.29
N ASP A 454 15.16 -22.89 -16.51
CA ASP A 454 15.07 -24.19 -15.81
C ASP A 454 13.90 -24.24 -14.83
N TRP A 455 13.64 -23.14 -14.08
CA TRP A 455 12.48 -23.03 -13.20
C TRP A 455 11.16 -23.02 -13.99
N ALA A 456 11.10 -22.33 -15.12
CA ALA A 456 9.95 -22.34 -16.00
C ALA A 456 9.66 -23.74 -16.55
N ASP A 457 10.69 -24.44 -17.02
CA ASP A 457 10.61 -25.82 -17.54
C ASP A 457 10.11 -26.80 -16.47
N ASP A 458 10.58 -26.68 -15.22
CA ASP A 458 10.14 -27.51 -14.09
C ASP A 458 8.63 -27.37 -13.83
N ILE A 459 8.14 -26.13 -13.81
CA ILE A 459 6.72 -25.87 -13.60
C ILE A 459 5.90 -26.33 -14.80
N GLN A 460 6.38 -26.09 -16.03
CA GLN A 460 5.68 -26.45 -17.25
C GLN A 460 5.51 -27.98 -17.38
N MET A 461 6.50 -28.76 -16.99
CA MET A 461 6.39 -30.21 -16.93
C MET A 461 5.27 -30.66 -15.98
N THR A 462 5.17 -30.04 -14.82
CA THR A 462 4.10 -30.35 -13.86
C THR A 462 2.71 -30.01 -14.41
N LEU A 463 2.62 -28.98 -15.27
CA LEU A 463 1.37 -28.55 -15.93
C LEU A 463 0.93 -29.46 -17.07
N LEU A 464 1.86 -30.09 -17.78
CA LEU A 464 1.59 -30.99 -18.92
C LEU A 464 1.11 -32.38 -18.50
N GLY A 465 1.42 -32.83 -17.26
CA GLY A 465 1.05 -34.14 -16.75
C GLY A 465 -0.45 -34.32 -16.50
N ASN A 466 -0.98 -35.52 -16.83
CA ASN A 466 -2.31 -35.96 -16.37
C ASN A 466 -2.29 -36.17 -14.84
N LYS A 467 -3.46 -36.23 -14.17
CA LYS A 467 -3.53 -36.35 -12.69
C LYS A 467 -2.70 -37.50 -12.09
N ASP A 468 -2.54 -38.57 -12.80
CA ASP A 468 -1.72 -39.73 -12.35
C ASP A 468 -0.24 -39.51 -12.65
N THR A 469 0.10 -38.94 -13.82
CA THR A 469 1.46 -38.55 -14.20
C THR A 469 2.00 -37.41 -13.32
N THR A 470 1.15 -36.49 -12.84
CA THR A 470 1.56 -35.41 -11.92
C THR A 470 2.07 -35.95 -10.58
N LYS A 471 1.47 -37.01 -10.02
CA LYS A 471 1.96 -37.62 -8.79
C LYS A 471 3.28 -38.38 -8.99
N GLU A 472 3.50 -38.93 -10.16
CA GLU A 472 4.78 -39.52 -10.52
C GLU A 472 5.85 -38.48 -10.74
N LEU A 473 5.52 -37.38 -11.44
CA LEU A 473 6.42 -36.24 -11.62
C LEU A 473 6.84 -35.64 -10.28
N ASP A 474 5.93 -35.46 -9.31
CA ASP A 474 6.26 -35.00 -7.97
C ASP A 474 7.26 -35.96 -7.27
N LYS A 475 7.06 -37.26 -7.39
CA LYS A 475 7.98 -38.26 -6.80
C LYS A 475 9.36 -38.24 -7.45
N VAL A 476 9.40 -38.12 -8.79
CA VAL A 476 10.66 -38.02 -9.54
C VAL A 476 11.36 -36.71 -9.17
N HIS A 477 10.60 -35.61 -9.04
CA HIS A 477 11.13 -34.32 -8.61
C HIS A 477 11.81 -34.39 -7.23
N ASP A 478 11.13 -34.98 -6.23
CA ASP A 478 11.69 -35.13 -4.88
C ASP A 478 12.98 -35.97 -4.93
N LYS A 479 13.04 -37.04 -5.72
CA LYS A 479 14.25 -37.84 -5.91
C LYS A 479 15.38 -37.02 -6.57
N VAL A 480 15.04 -36.22 -7.58
CA VAL A 480 16.01 -35.37 -8.24
C VAL A 480 16.64 -34.38 -7.26
N ILE A 481 15.86 -33.79 -6.35
CA ILE A 481 16.38 -32.92 -5.28
C ILE A 481 17.31 -33.71 -4.35
N GLU A 482 16.96 -34.92 -3.96
CA GLU A 482 17.83 -35.76 -3.14
C GLU A 482 19.15 -36.09 -3.85
N TRP A 483 19.09 -36.47 -5.13
CA TRP A 483 20.29 -36.74 -5.92
C TRP A 483 21.19 -35.52 -6.11
N LYS A 484 20.62 -34.34 -6.33
CA LYS A 484 21.41 -33.10 -6.35
C LYS A 484 22.15 -32.87 -5.04
N LYS A 485 21.47 -33.05 -3.90
CA LYS A 485 22.07 -32.93 -2.56
C LYS A 485 23.13 -33.99 -2.29
N GLU A 486 22.91 -35.21 -2.77
CA GLU A 486 23.87 -36.30 -2.67
C GLU A 486 25.14 -36.01 -3.46
N ASN A 487 25.00 -35.54 -4.71
CA ASN A 487 26.15 -35.17 -5.53
C ASN A 487 26.94 -33.99 -4.95
N VAL A 488 26.27 -32.97 -4.41
CA VAL A 488 26.91 -31.85 -3.72
C VAL A 488 27.75 -32.34 -2.52
N LYS A 489 27.25 -33.34 -1.75
CA LYS A 489 28.04 -33.96 -0.67
C LYS A 489 29.24 -34.73 -1.21
N LYS A 490 29.10 -35.44 -2.36
CA LYS A 490 30.18 -36.15 -3.02
C LYS A 490 31.27 -35.20 -3.50
N LEU A 491 30.90 -34.09 -4.11
CA LEU A 491 31.84 -33.04 -4.57
C LEU A 491 32.65 -32.42 -3.42
N LYS A 492 32.10 -32.40 -2.20
CA LYS A 492 32.83 -32.04 -1.00
C LYS A 492 33.92 -33.06 -0.66
N TYR A 493 33.60 -34.37 -0.73
CA TYR A 493 34.59 -35.43 -0.49
C TYR A 493 35.74 -35.39 -1.52
N ASP A 494 35.42 -35.01 -2.75
CA ASP A 494 36.39 -34.89 -3.84
C ASP A 494 37.19 -33.56 -3.81
N ASN A 495 37.01 -32.75 -2.74
CA ASN A 495 37.62 -31.41 -2.56
C ASN A 495 37.35 -30.41 -3.69
N VAL A 496 36.23 -30.56 -4.41
CA VAL A 496 35.79 -29.60 -5.44
C VAL A 496 35.13 -28.40 -4.80
N ILE A 497 34.40 -28.59 -3.69
CA ILE A 497 33.74 -27.56 -2.90
C ILE A 497 34.05 -27.70 -1.41
N ASP A 498 34.06 -26.58 -0.71
CA ASP A 498 34.20 -26.53 0.75
C ASP A 498 32.85 -26.62 1.49
N VAL A 499 32.89 -26.46 2.82
CA VAL A 499 31.70 -26.56 3.67
C VAL A 499 30.67 -25.47 3.36
N GLU A 500 31.15 -24.26 3.06
CA GLU A 500 30.31 -23.11 2.76
C GLU A 500 29.67 -23.24 1.37
N GLY A 501 30.43 -23.78 0.39
CA GLY A 501 29.91 -24.15 -0.92
C GLY A 501 28.78 -25.18 -0.82
N VAL A 502 28.91 -26.20 0.02
CA VAL A 502 27.82 -27.16 0.26
C VAL A 502 26.55 -26.48 0.78
N ASP A 503 26.70 -25.58 1.75
CA ASP A 503 25.56 -24.85 2.31
C ASP A 503 24.94 -23.89 1.30
N HIS A 504 25.75 -23.25 0.46
CA HIS A 504 25.28 -22.40 -0.63
C HIS A 504 24.48 -23.19 -1.68
N PHE A 505 25.05 -24.29 -2.20
CA PHE A 505 24.35 -25.10 -3.20
C PHE A 505 23.12 -25.81 -2.65
N ASN A 506 23.13 -26.28 -1.41
CA ASN A 506 21.94 -26.85 -0.78
C ASN A 506 20.81 -25.80 -0.66
N ARG A 507 21.10 -24.55 -0.33
CA ARG A 507 20.09 -23.46 -0.33
C ARG A 507 19.54 -23.20 -1.72
N LEU A 508 20.38 -23.20 -2.75
CA LEU A 508 19.93 -23.05 -4.15
C LEU A 508 19.00 -24.22 -4.56
N ILE A 509 19.34 -25.45 -4.20
CA ILE A 509 18.54 -26.65 -4.48
C ILE A 509 17.21 -26.60 -3.69
N GLU A 510 17.21 -26.19 -2.44
CA GLU A 510 16.00 -26.06 -1.62
C GLU A 510 15.05 -24.97 -2.12
N ASN A 511 15.58 -23.87 -2.65
CA ASN A 511 14.79 -22.82 -3.27
C ASN A 511 14.12 -23.25 -4.59
N GLN A 512 14.59 -24.33 -5.22
CA GLN A 512 13.97 -24.96 -6.40
C GLN A 512 12.73 -25.77 -6.04
N ASN A 513 12.53 -26.16 -4.78
CA ASN A 513 11.39 -26.99 -4.38
C ASN A 513 10.10 -26.15 -4.25
N PRO A 514 9.09 -26.31 -5.14
CA PRO A 514 7.83 -25.59 -5.08
C PRO A 514 7.04 -25.84 -3.79
N ASN A 515 7.25 -27.01 -3.13
CA ASN A 515 6.62 -27.36 -1.86
C ASN A 515 7.25 -26.62 -0.66
N HIS A 516 8.51 -26.21 -0.74
CA HIS A 516 9.17 -25.42 0.30
C HIS A 516 8.64 -23.97 0.36
N ARG A 517 8.25 -23.40 -0.78
CA ARG A 517 7.59 -22.07 -0.87
C ARG A 517 6.16 -22.05 -0.32
N ARG A 518 5.54 -23.20 -0.04
CA ARG A 518 4.20 -23.33 0.59
C ARG A 518 4.22 -23.28 2.12
N ARG A 519 5.38 -23.32 2.79
CA ARG A 519 5.47 -23.22 4.25
C ARG A 519 5.24 -21.78 4.73
N SER A 520 4.48 -21.66 5.81
CA SER A 520 4.11 -20.40 6.45
C SER A 520 5.32 -19.49 6.68
N VAL A 521 5.19 -18.27 6.21
CA VAL A 521 6.16 -17.15 6.27
C VAL A 521 6.78 -16.97 7.67
N THR A 522 6.00 -17.17 8.73
CA THR A 522 6.43 -17.05 10.13
C THR A 522 7.42 -18.13 10.57
N SER A 523 7.28 -19.34 10.05
CA SER A 523 8.17 -20.46 10.44
C SER A 523 9.55 -20.36 9.79
N ILE A 524 9.64 -19.78 8.58
CA ILE A 524 10.88 -19.61 7.84
C ILE A 524 11.70 -18.44 8.40
N ALA A 525 11.05 -17.32 8.72
CA ALA A 525 11.72 -16.15 9.30
C ALA A 525 12.32 -16.46 10.68
N ILE A 526 11.60 -17.19 11.52
CA ILE A 526 12.06 -17.60 12.85
C ILE A 526 13.19 -18.65 12.74
N SER A 527 13.05 -19.64 11.85
CA SER A 527 14.09 -20.64 11.60
C SER A 527 15.39 -20.00 11.09
N ASN A 528 15.29 -19.08 10.12
CA ASN A 528 16.45 -18.37 9.57
C ASN A 528 17.10 -17.43 10.58
N PHE A 529 16.32 -16.77 11.45
CA PHE A 529 16.85 -15.93 12.53
C PHE A 529 17.66 -16.76 13.54
N PHE A 530 17.15 -17.91 13.98
CA PHE A 530 17.88 -18.79 14.91
C PHE A 530 19.07 -19.50 14.25
N THR A 531 18.99 -19.85 12.98
CA THR A 531 20.08 -20.43 12.21
C THR A 531 21.20 -19.40 11.99
N LYS A 532 20.86 -18.14 11.69
CA LYS A 532 21.82 -17.02 11.59
C LYS A 532 22.49 -16.68 12.94
N LEU A 533 21.76 -16.78 14.05
CA LEU A 533 22.31 -16.62 15.40
C LEU A 533 23.30 -17.74 15.76
N LYS A 534 23.05 -18.96 15.30
CA LYS A 534 23.91 -20.13 15.51
C LYS A 534 25.14 -20.08 14.61
N ALA A 535 24.99 -19.68 13.34
CA ALA A 535 26.08 -19.45 12.40
C ALA A 535 27.02 -18.32 12.84
N ARG A 536 26.47 -17.19 13.37
CA ARG A 536 27.29 -16.10 13.96
C ARG A 536 28.15 -16.54 15.15
N ARG A 537 27.72 -17.57 15.91
CA ARG A 537 28.54 -18.13 17.01
C ARG A 537 29.64 -19.04 16.51
N ILE A 538 29.44 -19.70 15.36
CA ILE A 538 30.43 -20.65 14.79
C ILE A 538 31.47 -19.91 13.95
N ALA A 539 31.09 -18.95 13.12
CA ALA A 539 31.97 -18.15 12.26
C ALA A 539 32.95 -17.26 13.05
N LYS A 540 32.65 -16.94 14.33
CA LYS A 540 33.56 -16.23 15.21
C LYS A 540 34.72 -17.10 15.73
N ALA A 541 34.71 -18.40 15.47
CA ALA A 541 35.69 -19.39 15.93
C ALA A 541 36.69 -19.87 14.84
N ASP A 542 36.33 -19.71 13.54
CA ASP A 542 37.17 -20.17 12.43
C ASP A 542 37.34 -19.04 11.40
N GLY A 543 38.54 -18.48 11.35
CA GLY A 543 38.91 -17.42 10.41
C GLY A 543 39.32 -17.99 9.04
N SER A 544 38.40 -18.49 8.23
CA SER A 544 38.67 -18.91 6.85
C SER A 544 37.76 -18.19 5.87
N ASP A 545 38.37 -17.32 5.05
CA ASP A 545 37.79 -16.79 3.82
C ASP A 545 37.71 -17.90 2.76
N SER A 546 36.49 -18.38 2.41
CA SER A 546 36.32 -19.23 1.23
C SER A 546 35.22 -18.67 0.34
N VAL A 547 35.65 -18.18 -0.81
CA VAL A 547 34.79 -17.65 -1.89
C VAL A 547 34.42 -18.82 -2.80
N VAL A 548 33.11 -19.05 -3.02
CA VAL A 548 32.65 -19.97 -4.08
C VAL A 548 33.05 -19.36 -5.43
N THR A 549 34.13 -19.88 -6.01
CA THR A 549 34.59 -19.41 -7.31
C THR A 549 33.63 -19.88 -8.41
N LYS A 550 33.60 -19.17 -9.48
CA LYS A 550 32.84 -19.40 -10.70
C LYS A 550 33.00 -20.79 -11.30
N ASP A 551 34.25 -21.23 -11.45
CA ASP A 551 34.56 -22.58 -11.95
C ASP A 551 33.87 -23.62 -11.09
N THR A 552 33.79 -23.36 -9.79
CA THR A 552 33.05 -24.17 -8.83
C THR A 552 31.56 -24.19 -9.13
N PHE A 553 30.94 -23.03 -9.45
CA PHE A 553 29.49 -22.97 -9.71
C PHE A 553 29.11 -23.72 -11.00
N ILE A 554 29.83 -23.48 -12.11
CA ILE A 554 29.61 -24.15 -13.38
C ILE A 554 29.89 -25.64 -13.24
N THR A 555 31.01 -26.01 -12.60
CA THR A 555 31.41 -27.39 -12.37
C THR A 555 30.37 -28.14 -11.53
N VAL A 556 29.85 -27.54 -10.47
CA VAL A 556 28.82 -28.15 -9.61
C VAL A 556 27.48 -28.27 -10.37
N THR A 557 27.08 -27.24 -11.13
CA THR A 557 25.84 -27.28 -11.90
C THR A 557 25.90 -28.34 -13.00
N LYS A 558 27.02 -28.43 -13.73
CA LYS A 558 27.22 -29.46 -14.75
C LYS A 558 27.27 -30.83 -14.15
N SER A 559 28.05 -31.04 -13.09
CA SER A 559 28.15 -32.31 -12.37
C SER A 559 26.81 -32.77 -11.80
N ASN A 560 26.00 -31.85 -11.23
CA ASN A 560 24.67 -32.16 -10.77
C ASN A 560 23.74 -32.59 -11.91
N THR A 561 23.81 -31.90 -13.06
CA THR A 561 22.97 -32.23 -14.23
C THR A 561 23.35 -33.61 -14.78
N GLU A 562 24.64 -33.89 -14.91
CA GLU A 562 25.15 -35.19 -15.38
C GLU A 562 24.82 -36.33 -14.40
N TYR A 563 24.99 -36.07 -13.09
CA TYR A 563 24.67 -37.07 -12.05
C TYR A 563 23.20 -37.41 -12.01
N VAL A 564 22.34 -36.39 -12.02
CA VAL A 564 20.88 -36.58 -12.06
C VAL A 564 20.48 -37.36 -13.33
N LEU A 565 21.02 -36.99 -14.48
CA LEU A 565 20.74 -37.67 -15.74
C LEU A 565 21.15 -39.15 -15.70
N SER A 566 22.31 -39.47 -15.11
CA SER A 566 22.75 -40.85 -14.93
C SER A 566 21.77 -41.65 -14.05
N LYS A 567 21.28 -41.03 -12.96
CA LYS A 567 20.32 -41.66 -12.03
C LYS A 567 18.93 -41.83 -12.66
N LEU A 568 18.49 -40.86 -13.43
CA LEU A 568 17.22 -40.95 -14.18
C LEU A 568 17.25 -42.09 -15.21
N ARG A 569 18.37 -42.26 -15.94
CA ARG A 569 18.54 -43.36 -16.88
C ARG A 569 18.59 -44.74 -16.18
N GLU A 570 19.27 -44.82 -15.04
CA GLU A 570 19.32 -46.03 -14.23
C GLU A 570 17.90 -46.45 -13.74
N GLU A 571 17.06 -45.49 -13.28
CA GLU A 571 15.67 -45.78 -12.92
C GLU A 571 14.78 -46.08 -14.14
N TYR A 572 14.99 -45.44 -15.26
CA TYR A 572 14.23 -45.67 -16.47
C TYR A 572 14.50 -47.07 -17.04
N GLU A 573 15.72 -47.60 -16.91
CA GLU A 573 16.04 -49.00 -17.28
C GLU A 573 15.28 -49.99 -16.42
N ALA A 574 14.96 -49.63 -15.18
CA ALA A 574 14.17 -50.49 -14.27
C ALA A 574 12.65 -50.35 -14.50
N ASP A 575 12.16 -49.20 -14.97
CA ASP A 575 10.76 -48.94 -15.29
C ASP A 575 10.62 -48.16 -16.62
N PRO A 576 10.76 -48.80 -17.79
CA PRO A 576 10.68 -48.13 -19.09
C PRO A 576 9.30 -47.58 -19.45
N ALA A 577 8.25 -47.90 -18.67
CA ALA A 577 6.88 -47.45 -18.92
C ALA A 577 6.54 -46.14 -18.23
N SER A 578 7.44 -45.60 -17.42
CA SER A 578 7.22 -44.33 -16.71
C SER A 578 7.41 -43.15 -17.65
N GLU A 579 6.30 -42.49 -18.00
CA GLU A 579 6.26 -41.26 -18.78
C GLU A 579 6.97 -40.11 -18.03
N ALA A 580 6.89 -40.10 -16.70
CA ALA A 580 7.52 -39.11 -15.85
C ALA A 580 9.04 -39.16 -15.93
N LEU A 581 9.64 -40.35 -15.92
CA LEU A 581 11.10 -40.53 -16.06
C LEU A 581 11.57 -40.10 -17.44
N GLU A 582 10.84 -40.47 -18.49
CA GLU A 582 11.16 -40.08 -19.88
C GLU A 582 11.19 -38.56 -20.06
N LEU A 583 10.17 -37.86 -19.55
CA LEU A 583 10.09 -36.40 -19.56
C LEU A 583 11.27 -35.74 -18.80
N TYR A 584 11.64 -36.28 -17.65
CA TYR A 584 12.78 -35.75 -16.89
C TYR A 584 14.12 -36.02 -17.61
N ILE A 585 14.29 -37.15 -18.25
CA ILE A 585 15.49 -37.45 -19.08
C ILE A 585 15.59 -36.45 -20.20
N GLN A 586 14.53 -36.24 -21.00
CA GLN A 586 14.52 -35.26 -22.08
C GLN A 586 14.85 -33.85 -21.61
N LYS A 587 14.28 -33.44 -20.47
CA LYS A 587 14.58 -32.14 -19.82
C LYS A 587 16.07 -32.02 -19.50
N TYR A 588 16.62 -33.00 -18.76
CA TYR A 588 18.01 -32.95 -18.33
C TYR A 588 19.01 -33.06 -19.48
N GLU A 589 18.69 -33.78 -20.55
CA GLU A 589 19.48 -33.81 -21.78
C GLU A 589 19.47 -32.43 -22.46
N PHE A 590 18.32 -31.80 -22.57
CA PHE A 590 18.18 -30.46 -23.11
C PHE A 590 18.93 -29.43 -22.26
N ASN A 591 18.82 -29.49 -20.97
CA ASN A 591 19.53 -28.62 -20.04
C ASN A 591 21.04 -28.79 -20.10
N LEU A 592 21.52 -30.02 -20.25
CA LEU A 592 22.95 -30.31 -20.40
C LEU A 592 23.48 -29.76 -21.73
N SER A 593 22.75 -29.93 -22.82
CA SER A 593 23.13 -29.38 -24.13
C SER A 593 23.18 -27.84 -24.11
N ARG A 594 22.19 -27.19 -23.48
CA ARG A 594 22.12 -25.74 -23.32
C ARG A 594 23.25 -25.22 -22.44
N LEU A 595 23.55 -25.91 -21.34
CA LEU A 595 24.67 -25.55 -20.45
C LEU A 595 26.03 -25.68 -21.18
N ASN A 596 26.23 -26.73 -21.91
CA ASN A 596 27.46 -26.90 -22.72
C ASN A 596 27.59 -25.81 -23.80
N TYR A 597 26.50 -25.43 -24.46
CA TYR A 597 26.48 -24.31 -25.43
C TYR A 597 26.87 -22.98 -24.77
N TYR A 598 26.40 -22.68 -23.55
CA TYR A 598 26.79 -21.47 -22.85
C TYR A 598 28.25 -21.50 -22.39
N ILE A 599 28.76 -22.66 -22.02
CA ILE A 599 30.17 -22.84 -21.65
C ILE A 599 31.10 -22.66 -22.87
N GLU A 600 30.66 -23.07 -24.09
CA GLU A 600 31.42 -22.91 -25.32
C GLU A 600 31.41 -21.47 -25.86
N LEU A 601 30.36 -20.69 -25.61
CA LEU A 601 30.24 -19.32 -26.11
C LEU A 601 31.07 -18.29 -25.31
N ASP A 602 31.33 -18.53 -24.04
CA ASP A 602 32.04 -17.60 -23.16
C ASP A 602 33.16 -18.33 -22.42
N ASP A 603 34.39 -17.74 -22.48
CA ASP A 603 35.51 -18.22 -21.66
C ASP A 603 35.14 -18.15 -20.18
N PRO A 604 35.04 -19.30 -19.49
CA PRO A 604 34.68 -19.34 -18.10
C PRO A 604 35.55 -18.49 -17.13
N SER A 605 36.74 -18.06 -17.53
CA SER A 605 37.66 -17.27 -16.70
C SER A 605 37.19 -15.82 -16.41
N ASN A 606 36.13 -15.32 -17.05
CA ASN A 606 35.73 -13.91 -17.04
C ASN A 606 34.50 -13.53 -16.19
N ILE A 607 33.92 -14.40 -15.36
CA ILE A 607 32.80 -14.03 -14.47
C ILE A 607 33.34 -13.38 -13.18
N ASP A 608 32.82 -12.27 -12.81
CA ASP A 608 33.08 -11.60 -11.55
C ASP A 608 31.89 -11.83 -10.56
N GLU A 609 32.15 -12.30 -9.34
CA GLU A 609 31.12 -12.58 -8.35
C GLU A 609 30.27 -11.34 -8.02
N PRO A 610 30.81 -10.13 -7.86
CA PRO A 610 30.05 -8.91 -7.73
C PRO A 610 29.11 -8.66 -8.92
N ASP A 611 29.51 -9.00 -10.13
CA ASP A 611 28.70 -8.84 -11.32
C ASP A 611 27.57 -9.88 -11.40
N LEU A 612 27.81 -11.11 -10.99
CA LEU A 612 26.76 -12.13 -10.86
C LEU A 612 25.69 -11.73 -9.87
N ILE A 613 26.07 -11.27 -8.68
CA ILE A 613 25.12 -10.75 -7.66
C ILE A 613 24.33 -9.55 -8.21
N ARG A 614 24.98 -8.69 -9.00
CA ARG A 614 24.33 -7.55 -9.64
C ARG A 614 23.28 -7.98 -10.66
N VAL A 615 23.60 -8.98 -11.49
CA VAL A 615 22.67 -9.54 -12.47
C VAL A 615 21.52 -10.29 -11.78
N GLU A 616 21.79 -11.06 -10.73
CA GLU A 616 20.73 -11.72 -9.93
C GLU A 616 19.78 -10.71 -9.27
N ARG A 617 20.33 -9.62 -8.72
CA ARG A 617 19.50 -8.53 -8.19
C ARG A 617 18.64 -7.90 -9.28
N ARG A 618 19.25 -7.66 -10.46
CA ARG A 618 18.53 -7.10 -11.60
C ARG A 618 17.41 -8.03 -12.08
N ALA A 619 17.62 -9.32 -12.08
CA ALA A 619 16.61 -10.33 -12.40
C ALA A 619 15.40 -10.24 -11.46
N LEU A 620 15.64 -10.13 -10.14
CA LEU A 620 14.58 -10.01 -9.15
C LEU A 620 13.84 -8.66 -9.25
N GLU A 621 14.53 -7.58 -9.62
CA GLU A 621 13.88 -6.28 -9.90
C GLU A 621 12.94 -6.38 -11.11
N ILE A 622 13.39 -7.04 -12.20
CA ILE A 622 12.58 -7.28 -13.39
C ILE A 622 11.39 -8.17 -13.03
N GLU A 623 11.60 -9.26 -12.28
CA GLU A 623 10.53 -10.16 -11.83
C GLU A 623 9.46 -9.38 -11.04
N ASN A 624 9.88 -8.53 -10.10
CA ASN A 624 8.96 -7.71 -9.33
C ASN A 624 8.17 -6.72 -10.21
N THR A 625 8.82 -6.15 -11.23
CA THR A 625 8.18 -5.22 -12.17
C THR A 625 7.13 -5.96 -13.02
N ILE A 626 7.46 -7.14 -13.57
CA ILE A 626 6.54 -7.94 -14.36
C ILE A 626 5.33 -8.38 -13.54
N ILE A 627 5.52 -8.81 -12.27
CA ILE A 627 4.42 -9.14 -11.36
C ILE A 627 3.52 -7.92 -11.13
N GLN A 628 4.11 -6.72 -11.02
CA GLN A 628 3.34 -5.48 -10.88
C GLN A 628 2.52 -5.19 -12.14
N ASP A 629 3.14 -5.27 -13.30
CA ASP A 629 2.49 -5.01 -14.60
C ASP A 629 1.34 -6.00 -14.84
N GLU A 630 1.53 -7.29 -14.54
CA GLU A 630 0.47 -8.30 -14.65
C GLU A 630 -0.69 -8.06 -13.66
N PHE A 631 -0.38 -7.56 -12.45
CA PHE A 631 -1.39 -7.15 -11.50
C PHE A 631 -2.15 -5.90 -12.00
N GLU A 632 -1.47 -4.88 -12.48
CA GLU A 632 -2.10 -3.64 -12.99
C GLU A 632 -2.95 -3.90 -14.25
N ASN A 633 -2.55 -4.87 -15.07
CA ASN A 633 -3.33 -5.33 -16.23
C ASN A 633 -4.49 -6.27 -15.87
N GLY A 634 -4.67 -6.61 -14.57
CA GLY A 634 -5.75 -7.47 -14.09
C GLY A 634 -5.58 -8.96 -14.42
N ILE A 635 -4.39 -9.40 -14.82
CA ILE A 635 -4.05 -10.80 -15.11
C ILE A 635 -3.84 -11.56 -13.79
N LEU A 636 -3.12 -10.95 -12.85
CA LEU A 636 -2.88 -11.49 -11.51
C LEU A 636 -3.83 -10.84 -10.49
N PRO A 637 -4.60 -11.63 -9.71
CA PRO A 637 -5.31 -11.15 -8.55
C PRO A 637 -4.35 -10.63 -7.45
N TYR A 638 -4.82 -9.66 -6.67
CA TYR A 638 -4.04 -9.00 -5.61
C TYR A 638 -3.33 -9.99 -4.66
N GLU A 639 -4.07 -10.98 -4.14
CA GLU A 639 -3.52 -11.95 -3.19
C GLU A 639 -2.40 -12.81 -3.79
N ASP A 640 -2.53 -13.15 -5.07
CA ASP A 640 -1.53 -13.96 -5.77
C ASP A 640 -0.32 -13.12 -6.18
N ALA A 641 -0.54 -11.89 -6.66
CA ALA A 641 0.53 -10.93 -6.90
C ALA A 641 1.32 -10.62 -5.61
N LYS A 642 0.62 -10.42 -4.48
CA LYS A 642 1.24 -10.20 -3.16
C LYS A 642 2.10 -11.39 -2.73
N LYS A 643 1.63 -12.62 -2.90
CA LYS A 643 2.42 -13.84 -2.59
C LYS A 643 3.67 -13.93 -3.44
N LEU A 644 3.55 -13.68 -4.76
CA LEU A 644 4.68 -13.71 -5.68
C LEU A 644 5.72 -12.63 -5.33
N LYS A 645 5.29 -11.39 -5.11
CA LYS A 645 6.18 -10.29 -4.67
C LYS A 645 6.86 -10.57 -3.34
N THR A 646 6.15 -11.17 -2.40
CA THR A 646 6.73 -11.58 -1.11
C THR A 646 7.87 -12.59 -1.33
N ASN A 647 7.72 -13.54 -2.25
CA ASN A 647 8.77 -14.50 -2.59
C ASN A 647 10.00 -13.79 -3.20
N VAL A 648 9.79 -12.83 -4.10
CA VAL A 648 10.86 -12.01 -4.69
C VAL A 648 11.59 -11.19 -3.61
N ALA A 649 10.84 -10.57 -2.69
CA ALA A 649 11.42 -9.80 -1.59
C ALA A 649 12.30 -10.67 -0.68
N TYR A 650 11.91 -11.92 -0.38
CA TYR A 650 12.76 -12.86 0.36
C TYR A 650 14.03 -13.23 -0.41
N ALA A 651 13.91 -13.48 -1.71
CA ALA A 651 15.09 -13.75 -2.54
C ALA A 651 16.06 -12.56 -2.56
N MET A 652 15.55 -11.32 -2.61
CA MET A 652 16.35 -10.10 -2.51
C MET A 652 17.04 -9.95 -1.15
N LEU A 653 16.37 -10.32 -0.06
CA LEU A 653 16.95 -10.29 1.29
C LEU A 653 18.07 -11.34 1.45
N ASP A 654 17.92 -12.51 0.84
CA ASP A 654 18.94 -13.55 0.86
C ASP A 654 20.17 -13.15 0.05
N LEU A 655 20.01 -12.46 -1.08
CA LEU A 655 21.11 -11.89 -1.88
C LEU A 655 21.84 -10.74 -1.17
N ASN A 656 21.14 -9.93 -0.37
CA ASN A 656 21.70 -8.80 0.37
C ASN A 656 22.23 -9.20 1.77
N ALA A 657 22.08 -10.47 2.17
CA ALA A 657 22.71 -10.94 3.40
C ALA A 657 24.24 -10.82 3.22
N PRO A 658 24.93 -10.02 4.03
CA PRO A 658 26.35 -9.80 3.84
C PRO A 658 27.07 -11.15 3.84
N SER A 659 27.66 -11.50 2.71
CA SER A 659 28.82 -12.39 2.69
C SER A 659 29.83 -11.74 3.64
N HIS A 660 30.09 -12.35 4.77
CA HIS A 660 31.00 -11.80 5.76
C HIS A 660 32.41 -11.70 5.15
N HIS A 661 32.84 -10.46 4.86
CA HIS A 661 34.25 -10.11 4.85
C HIS A 661 34.80 -10.05 6.29
#